data_a3bdf03594a59ecb93bf4bf2e3fe725c
#
_entry.id   a3bdf03594a59ecb93bf4bf2e3fe725c
#
_cell.length_a   1.000
_cell.length_b   1.000
_cell.length_c   1.000
_cell.angle_alpha   90.00
_cell.angle_beta   90.00
_cell.angle_gamma   90.00
#
_symmetry.space_group_name_H-M   'P 1'
#
loop_
_entity.id
_entity.type
_entity.pdbx_description
1 polymer ?
#
loop_
_entity_poly.entity_id
_entity_poly.type
_entity_poly.pdbx_seq_one_letter_code
_entity_poly.pdbx_strand_id
1 'polypeptide(L)'
;MKYSLLLLSVIVSAGSLSAREPVWIFNQGPDARLISLGQGQLQCGLGLTKLIPTGTDLTLTVAMGADDAFPADARPFFAVRYKYRTTLTQAGLFFTTDTLTELSDKSYSGFPVVGDNTWRNALVDMRKFDHKNWTGTITSFRFDPTNPSDTESAYQVSRLGFFPTEAEALRFLEAAVDAPDYSEPTYFAAPLERVLVPGGCLSEGFDQADFMLRSRAVDAPSETTVVLFKSKAGTGASSPVPVCQTNRRGFTHFIAKQAGEYRLANAEAPLDDIATLAANAQAAIRFVVARQLLGAVADRQFRPDAPLADADWNAAVQTLGEYEIDLKTAAQPATRAAAAVVLSTAIQAKLGIAGDSPYSNEYLTRDRIRLGAWVSPRPEAIGQDFIATYASGGFDWIIAHGALADSEHREMLLRDCDKHGVELILGDGAYQNPAVATAEYFDHPCFAGTYVTDEPGTDQYDELARICNAYYQETGGKLPYINLLPMYANAAQLKYGASAAAIEYYDSDPELFKKYCDAFCEKFAPPYICTDIYPLNWTNGKRTTYQDYCESINIIAASAREHRKAFWCCLQTFAWVASKRTPTEAEFRWQSYCLLSFGCRGLLCWTYAGYEPEFPSLLTVDGRRTNAWYDAATVFKEVRQVSDAFIRYQNLGAFAHGCTDQTPYLKFSNPVRDFPTIQQIQCDDPLLVGCFAKDAGPGAAFTLVNMSELEAVKTAQVKLRLAGSSVVAWPRGQRAVLSPDADGLYHLSLSSGEGVFMEVE
;
A
#
# COMPACT_ATOMS: atom_id res chain seq x y z
N MET A 1 3.56 -25.28 -20.62
CA MET A 1 4.94 -24.83 -20.78
C MET A 1 5.58 -24.77 -19.41
N LYS A 2 6.73 -25.39 -19.24
CA LYS A 2 7.38 -25.63 -17.95
C LYS A 2 7.94 -24.30 -17.41
N TYR A 3 7.44 -23.80 -16.30
CA TYR A 3 8.13 -22.80 -15.49
C TYR A 3 9.14 -23.51 -14.60
N SER A 4 10.40 -23.24 -14.85
CA SER A 4 11.50 -23.71 -13.99
C SER A 4 11.49 -22.87 -12.71
N LEU A 5 11.24 -23.48 -11.58
CA LEU A 5 11.52 -22.90 -10.27
C LEU A 5 13.02 -22.60 -10.16
N LEU A 6 13.39 -21.35 -10.02
CA LEU A 6 14.73 -20.95 -9.58
C LEU A 6 14.83 -21.22 -8.08
N LEU A 7 15.58 -22.25 -7.71
CA LEU A 7 16.01 -22.48 -6.33
C LEU A 7 17.07 -21.41 -5.96
N LEU A 8 16.70 -20.41 -5.17
CA LEU A 8 17.65 -19.56 -4.48
C LEU A 8 18.25 -20.31 -3.30
N SER A 9 19.47 -20.81 -3.44
CA SER A 9 20.24 -21.37 -2.30
C SER A 9 20.96 -20.25 -1.56
N VAL A 10 20.51 -19.93 -0.36
CA VAL A 10 21.22 -19.06 0.57
C VAL A 10 22.29 -19.88 1.28
N ILE A 11 23.56 -19.62 0.98
CA ILE A 11 24.69 -20.26 1.68
C ILE A 11 25.12 -19.34 2.83
N VAL A 12 24.86 -19.77 4.05
CA VAL A 12 25.44 -19.16 5.25
C VAL A 12 26.90 -19.58 5.36
N SER A 13 27.82 -18.63 5.43
CA SER A 13 29.26 -18.89 5.54
C SER A 13 29.63 -19.57 6.86
N ALA A 14 30.36 -20.67 6.76
CA ALA A 14 30.89 -21.43 7.89
C ALA A 14 31.97 -20.64 8.66
N GLY A 15 31.65 -20.31 9.91
CA GLY A 15 32.64 -20.12 10.94
C GLY A 15 32.63 -21.37 11.83
N SER A 16 33.80 -21.97 12.03
CA SER A 16 34.13 -23.13 12.92
C SER A 16 33.07 -24.24 13.09
N LEU A 17 33.44 -25.44 12.69
CA LEU A 17 32.74 -26.72 12.86
C LEU A 17 32.31 -26.98 14.32
N SER A 18 31.21 -26.43 14.75
CA SER A 18 30.36 -26.98 15.79
C SER A 18 29.15 -27.62 15.09
N ALA A 19 28.71 -28.79 15.51
CA ALA A 19 27.52 -29.45 15.02
C ALA A 19 26.37 -28.43 14.92
N ARG A 20 25.75 -28.31 13.74
CA ARG A 20 24.68 -27.35 13.51
C ARG A 20 23.53 -27.63 14.47
N GLU A 21 22.98 -26.61 15.09
CA GLU A 21 21.81 -26.79 15.93
C GLU A 21 20.62 -27.29 15.09
N PRO A 22 19.88 -28.31 15.53
CA PRO A 22 18.70 -28.84 14.84
C PRO A 22 17.50 -27.91 15.02
N VAL A 23 17.62 -26.73 14.44
CA VAL A 23 16.64 -25.65 14.50
C VAL A 23 16.37 -25.16 13.08
N TRP A 24 15.09 -25.00 12.74
CA TRP A 24 14.61 -24.50 11.45
C TRP A 24 13.77 -23.27 11.68
N ILE A 25 14.19 -22.18 11.10
CA ILE A 25 13.52 -20.87 11.19
C ILE A 25 13.07 -20.47 9.80
N PHE A 26 11.78 -20.46 9.58
CA PHE A 26 11.16 -20.26 8.27
C PHE A 26 10.91 -18.79 7.92
N ASN A 27 11.32 -17.86 8.76
CA ASN A 27 11.22 -16.43 8.50
C ASN A 27 12.23 -15.90 7.46
N GLN A 28 13.10 -16.79 6.94
CA GLN A 28 14.18 -16.43 6.00
C GLN A 28 14.06 -17.14 4.64
N GLY A 29 12.96 -17.83 4.39
CA GLY A 29 12.78 -18.69 3.23
C GLY A 29 12.93 -20.17 3.57
N PRO A 30 12.80 -21.08 2.58
CA PRO A 30 12.96 -22.52 2.82
C PRO A 30 14.39 -22.80 3.28
N ASP A 31 14.50 -23.51 4.38
CA ASP A 31 15.80 -24.04 4.80
C ASP A 31 16.27 -25.08 3.75
N ALA A 32 17.52 -24.96 3.30
CA ALA A 32 18.09 -25.87 2.32
C ALA A 32 18.14 -27.35 2.75
N ARG A 33 17.90 -27.61 4.03
CA ARG A 33 17.79 -28.96 4.61
C ARG A 33 16.40 -29.58 4.44
N LEU A 34 15.39 -28.82 3.94
CA LEU A 34 14.07 -29.38 3.61
C LEU A 34 14.17 -30.23 2.35
N ILE A 35 13.84 -31.50 2.45
CA ILE A 35 13.98 -32.46 1.33
C ILE A 35 12.70 -32.58 0.54
N SER A 36 11.55 -32.66 1.17
CA SER A 36 10.30 -32.82 0.46
C SER A 36 9.07 -32.37 1.23
N LEU A 37 8.08 -31.96 0.48
CA LEU A 37 6.70 -31.83 0.92
C LEU A 37 5.90 -32.95 0.29
N GLY A 38 5.30 -33.80 1.12
CA GLY A 38 4.30 -34.77 0.68
C GLY A 38 2.94 -34.07 0.51
N GLN A 39 2.27 -34.29 -0.60
CA GLN A 39 0.92 -33.79 -0.92
C GLN A 39 0.67 -32.33 -0.52
N GLY A 40 1.64 -31.46 -0.82
CA GLY A 40 1.54 -30.05 -0.50
C GLY A 40 2.46 -29.16 -1.31
N GLN A 41 2.24 -27.87 -1.20
CA GLN A 41 3.08 -26.82 -1.76
C GLN A 41 3.61 -25.94 -0.63
N LEU A 42 4.85 -25.50 -0.77
CA LEU A 42 5.50 -24.58 0.17
C LEU A 42 5.46 -23.17 -0.41
N GLN A 43 4.80 -22.26 0.26
CA GLN A 43 4.92 -20.84 -0.02
C GLN A 43 5.74 -20.18 1.10
N CYS A 44 6.93 -19.71 0.75
CA CYS A 44 7.80 -18.98 1.65
C CYS A 44 7.71 -17.49 1.33
N GLY A 45 7.41 -16.69 2.32
CA GLY A 45 7.37 -15.24 2.21
C GLY A 45 7.83 -14.62 3.52
N LEU A 46 7.95 -13.31 3.55
CA LEU A 46 8.48 -12.49 4.65
C LEU A 46 8.14 -13.02 6.06
N GLY A 47 9.04 -13.82 6.60
CA GLY A 47 8.93 -14.31 7.97
C GLY A 47 8.02 -15.51 8.20
N LEU A 48 7.38 -16.08 7.17
CA LEU A 48 6.41 -17.15 7.33
C LEU A 48 6.54 -18.21 6.23
N THR A 49 6.38 -19.44 6.61
CA THR A 49 6.18 -20.55 5.67
C THR A 49 4.75 -21.04 5.76
N LYS A 50 4.04 -20.92 4.66
CA LYS A 50 2.70 -21.47 4.49
C LYS A 50 2.80 -22.84 3.82
N LEU A 51 2.20 -23.82 4.43
CA LEU A 51 2.06 -25.16 3.90
C LEU A 51 0.64 -25.30 3.32
N ILE A 52 0.55 -25.48 2.02
CA ILE A 52 -0.73 -25.60 1.31
C ILE A 52 -0.95 -27.07 0.97
N PRO A 53 -1.93 -27.73 1.57
CA PRO A 53 -2.23 -29.12 1.27
C PRO A 53 -2.80 -29.27 -0.15
N THR A 54 -2.31 -30.25 -0.88
CA THR A 54 -2.87 -30.70 -2.16
C THR A 54 -3.54 -32.08 -2.05
N GLY A 55 -3.61 -32.61 -0.84
CA GLY A 55 -4.21 -33.90 -0.51
C GLY A 55 -4.32 -34.10 1.01
N THR A 56 -4.55 -35.31 1.45
CA THR A 56 -4.82 -35.67 2.85
C THR A 56 -3.57 -36.06 3.65
N ASP A 57 -2.38 -35.96 3.06
CA ASP A 57 -1.10 -36.35 3.69
C ASP A 57 -0.06 -35.23 3.47
N LEU A 58 -0.35 -34.04 4.00
CA LEU A 58 0.59 -32.92 4.00
C LEU A 58 1.70 -33.20 5.00
N THR A 59 2.93 -33.31 4.51
CA THR A 59 4.10 -33.64 5.33
C THR A 59 5.28 -32.73 4.99
N LEU A 60 6.07 -32.40 5.99
CA LEU A 60 7.33 -31.71 5.87
C LEU A 60 8.46 -32.62 6.33
N THR A 61 9.26 -33.12 5.40
CA THR A 61 10.35 -34.04 5.71
C THR A 61 11.71 -33.35 5.63
N VAL A 62 12.50 -33.58 6.67
CA VAL A 62 13.87 -33.09 6.78
C VAL A 62 14.81 -34.27 6.87
N ALA A 63 15.71 -34.40 5.89
CA ALA A 63 16.85 -35.32 6.02
C ALA A 63 18.02 -34.56 6.64
N MET A 64 18.65 -35.22 7.61
CA MET A 64 19.80 -34.68 8.31
C MET A 64 21.07 -35.25 7.70
N GLY A 65 21.99 -34.39 7.31
CA GLY A 65 23.36 -34.78 7.02
C GLY A 65 24.08 -35.26 8.29
N ALA A 66 25.28 -35.80 8.11
CA ALA A 66 26.08 -36.24 9.25
C ALA A 66 26.36 -35.15 10.29
N ASP A 67 26.38 -33.90 9.83
CA ASP A 67 26.62 -32.72 10.67
C ASP A 67 25.35 -32.19 11.38
N ASP A 68 24.17 -32.64 10.95
CA ASP A 68 22.87 -32.20 11.49
C ASP A 68 22.28 -33.26 12.43
N ALA A 69 22.71 -34.52 12.34
CA ALA A 69 22.27 -35.61 13.15
C ALA A 69 22.67 -35.41 14.63
N PHE A 70 21.78 -35.76 15.55
CA PHE A 70 22.02 -35.55 16.98
C PHE A 70 21.55 -36.74 17.83
N PRO A 71 22.17 -36.99 19.02
CA PRO A 71 21.69 -37.98 19.95
C PRO A 71 20.30 -37.61 20.48
N ALA A 72 19.36 -38.52 20.45
CA ALA A 72 17.97 -38.30 20.89
C ALA A 72 17.87 -37.88 22.35
N ASP A 73 18.65 -38.50 23.23
CA ASP A 73 18.70 -38.18 24.67
C ASP A 73 19.29 -36.78 24.97
N ALA A 74 20.15 -36.27 24.08
CA ALA A 74 20.71 -34.94 24.22
C ALA A 74 19.71 -33.81 23.89
N ARG A 75 18.65 -34.11 23.10
CA ARG A 75 17.66 -33.10 22.68
C ARG A 75 16.22 -33.67 22.72
N PRO A 76 15.70 -33.89 23.92
CA PRO A 76 14.39 -34.55 24.10
C PRO A 76 13.19 -33.64 23.91
N PHE A 77 13.37 -32.32 23.73
CA PHE A 77 12.26 -31.37 23.61
C PHE A 77 12.11 -30.90 22.16
N PHE A 78 11.00 -31.28 21.53
CA PHE A 78 10.59 -30.72 20.25
C PHE A 78 9.72 -29.48 20.50
N ALA A 79 9.99 -28.41 19.78
CA ALA A 79 9.25 -27.17 19.86
C ALA A 79 8.85 -26.67 18.48
N VAL A 80 7.62 -26.21 18.35
CA VAL A 80 7.11 -25.62 17.09
C VAL A 80 6.22 -24.43 17.38
N ARG A 81 6.41 -23.34 16.62
CA ARG A 81 5.50 -22.18 16.59
C ARG A 81 4.72 -22.20 15.29
N TYR A 82 3.40 -22.24 15.41
CA TYR A 82 2.48 -22.47 14.32
C TYR A 82 1.24 -21.57 14.38
N LYS A 83 0.59 -21.39 13.24
CA LYS A 83 -0.73 -20.75 13.12
C LYS A 83 -1.55 -21.55 12.11
N TYR A 84 -2.57 -22.24 12.59
CA TYR A 84 -3.41 -23.10 11.78
C TYR A 84 -4.84 -22.62 11.73
N ARG A 85 -5.44 -22.72 10.55
CA ARG A 85 -6.87 -22.59 10.35
C ARG A 85 -7.40 -23.95 9.90
N THR A 86 -7.87 -24.75 10.84
CA THR A 86 -8.33 -26.13 10.61
C THR A 86 -9.27 -26.57 11.72
N THR A 87 -10.13 -27.54 11.45
CA THR A 87 -10.92 -28.24 12.46
C THR A 87 -10.19 -29.46 13.03
N LEU A 88 -9.06 -29.83 12.45
CA LEU A 88 -8.23 -30.93 12.89
C LEU A 88 -7.42 -30.55 14.12
N THR A 89 -7.25 -31.49 15.05
CA THR A 89 -6.73 -31.18 16.40
C THR A 89 -5.45 -31.96 16.74
N GLN A 90 -4.91 -32.75 15.84
CA GLN A 90 -3.71 -33.57 16.06
C GLN A 90 -2.66 -33.27 14.99
N ALA A 91 -1.45 -32.90 15.42
CA ALA A 91 -0.23 -32.92 14.62
C ALA A 91 0.59 -34.18 14.87
N GLY A 92 1.50 -34.49 13.96
CA GLY A 92 2.37 -35.64 14.04
C GLY A 92 3.84 -35.30 13.85
N LEU A 93 4.69 -36.00 14.56
CA LEU A 93 6.13 -36.01 14.34
C LEU A 93 6.60 -37.43 14.19
N PHE A 94 7.17 -37.77 13.04
CA PHE A 94 7.85 -39.03 12.77
C PHE A 94 9.36 -38.78 12.74
N PHE A 95 10.16 -39.78 13.11
CA PHE A 95 11.60 -39.68 13.10
C PHE A 95 12.26 -41.00 12.71
N THR A 96 13.48 -40.97 12.23
CA THR A 96 14.35 -42.13 12.04
C THR A 96 15.58 -42.00 12.90
N THR A 97 16.15 -43.13 13.27
CA THR A 97 17.40 -43.22 14.04
C THR A 97 18.39 -44.15 13.34
N ASP A 98 19.61 -44.22 13.86
CA ASP A 98 20.61 -45.19 13.42
C ASP A 98 20.17 -46.66 13.60
N THR A 99 19.14 -46.92 14.42
CA THR A 99 18.60 -48.27 14.67
C THR A 99 17.16 -48.44 14.17
N LEU A 100 16.44 -47.34 14.00
CA LEU A 100 15.06 -47.32 13.48
C LEU A 100 15.05 -46.54 12.16
N THR A 101 15.32 -47.23 11.06
CA THR A 101 15.59 -46.61 9.76
C THR A 101 14.35 -46.31 8.91
N GLU A 102 13.16 -46.77 9.36
CA GLU A 102 11.90 -46.55 8.66
C GLU A 102 10.89 -45.77 9.50
N LEU A 103 10.13 -44.91 8.87
CA LEU A 103 9.00 -44.20 9.50
C LEU A 103 7.85 -45.18 9.73
N SER A 104 7.41 -45.28 10.97
CA SER A 104 6.35 -46.22 11.38
C SER A 104 5.67 -45.74 12.67
N ASP A 105 4.63 -46.43 13.11
CA ASP A 105 3.98 -46.17 14.40
C ASP A 105 4.95 -46.21 15.60
N LYS A 106 6.07 -46.91 15.45
CA LYS A 106 7.14 -46.97 16.48
C LYS A 106 8.01 -45.70 16.52
N SER A 107 7.94 -44.90 15.49
CA SER A 107 8.68 -43.63 15.33
C SER A 107 7.77 -42.43 15.24
N TYR A 108 6.54 -42.53 15.71
CA TYR A 108 5.51 -41.53 15.66
C TYR A 108 5.22 -40.91 17.02
N SER A 109 5.06 -39.61 17.06
CA SER A 109 4.64 -38.87 18.23
C SER A 109 3.55 -37.86 17.84
N GLY A 110 2.32 -38.16 18.24
CA GLY A 110 1.18 -37.25 18.05
C GLY A 110 1.09 -36.22 19.18
N PHE A 111 0.74 -34.99 18.88
CA PHE A 111 0.48 -34.00 19.89
C PHE A 111 -0.68 -33.05 19.45
N PRO A 112 -1.41 -32.49 20.44
CA PRO A 112 -2.58 -31.65 20.15
C PRO A 112 -2.17 -30.30 19.54
N VAL A 113 -2.98 -29.84 18.57
CA VAL A 113 -2.89 -28.52 17.97
C VAL A 113 -4.25 -27.82 17.98
N VAL A 114 -4.26 -26.51 17.88
CA VAL A 114 -5.47 -25.66 17.85
C VAL A 114 -5.50 -24.91 16.52
N GLY A 115 -6.62 -25.03 15.82
CA GLY A 115 -6.82 -24.48 14.47
C GLY A 115 -7.57 -23.15 14.42
N ASP A 116 -7.46 -22.29 15.41
CA ASP A 116 -8.20 -21.04 15.58
C ASP A 116 -7.63 -19.82 14.83
N ASN A 117 -6.69 -20.08 13.92
CA ASN A 117 -6.00 -19.04 13.15
C ASN A 117 -5.21 -18.03 13.99
N THR A 118 -4.75 -18.41 15.18
CA THR A 118 -3.87 -17.63 16.03
C THR A 118 -2.50 -18.29 16.17
N TRP A 119 -1.45 -17.47 16.42
CA TRP A 119 -0.12 -18.02 16.69
C TRP A 119 -0.09 -18.77 17.99
N ARG A 120 0.32 -20.03 17.92
CA ARG A 120 0.40 -20.98 19.03
C ARG A 120 1.78 -21.58 19.11
N ASN A 121 2.16 -21.98 20.32
CA ASN A 121 3.38 -22.72 20.61
C ASN A 121 3.00 -24.13 21.04
N ALA A 122 3.66 -25.15 20.47
CA ALA A 122 3.63 -26.51 21.01
C ALA A 122 5.02 -26.91 21.46
N LEU A 123 5.09 -27.49 22.63
CA LEU A 123 6.28 -28.05 23.24
C LEU A 123 6.00 -29.52 23.58
N VAL A 124 6.82 -30.40 23.06
CA VAL A 124 6.65 -31.83 23.15
C VAL A 124 7.88 -32.47 23.80
N ASP A 125 7.68 -33.19 24.91
CA ASP A 125 8.74 -33.99 25.54
C ASP A 125 8.73 -35.39 24.88
N MET A 126 9.66 -35.64 23.99
CA MET A 126 9.76 -36.83 23.19
C MET A 126 9.99 -38.11 24.02
N ARG A 127 10.38 -38.00 25.28
CA ARG A 127 10.56 -39.14 26.22
C ARG A 127 9.25 -39.65 26.82
N LYS A 128 8.16 -38.87 26.69
CA LYS A 128 6.86 -39.18 27.33
C LYS A 128 5.91 -40.00 26.44
N PHE A 129 6.38 -40.42 25.27
CA PHE A 129 5.56 -41.25 24.38
C PHE A 129 5.62 -42.76 24.75
N ASP A 130 4.53 -43.47 24.59
CA ASP A 130 4.34 -44.83 25.02
C ASP A 130 5.33 -45.85 24.40
N HIS A 131 5.79 -45.56 23.17
CA HIS A 131 6.72 -46.45 22.46
C HIS A 131 8.17 -46.39 22.93
N LYS A 132 8.59 -45.36 23.67
CA LYS A 132 9.95 -45.18 24.24
C LYS A 132 11.11 -45.27 23.25
N ASN A 133 10.86 -44.96 21.97
CA ASN A 133 11.83 -45.13 20.90
C ASN A 133 12.67 -43.89 20.59
N TRP A 134 12.51 -42.82 21.38
CA TRP A 134 13.37 -41.63 21.27
C TRP A 134 14.75 -41.93 21.85
N THR A 135 15.53 -42.72 21.10
CA THR A 135 16.87 -43.25 21.50
C THR A 135 17.77 -43.33 20.26
N GLY A 136 19.08 -43.40 20.45
CA GLY A 136 20.05 -43.48 19.36
C GLY A 136 20.31 -42.09 18.74
N THR A 137 20.78 -42.09 17.50
CA THR A 137 21.07 -40.87 16.76
C THR A 137 19.92 -40.56 15.79
N ILE A 138 19.30 -39.41 15.92
CA ILE A 138 18.24 -38.93 15.01
C ILE A 138 18.86 -38.57 13.66
N THR A 139 18.40 -39.22 12.58
CA THR A 139 18.94 -39.10 11.22
C THR A 139 17.98 -38.41 10.24
N SER A 140 16.68 -38.40 10.54
CA SER A 140 15.68 -37.60 9.83
C SER A 140 14.45 -37.40 10.70
N PHE A 141 13.63 -36.43 10.34
CA PHE A 141 12.27 -36.37 10.87
C PHE A 141 11.29 -35.88 9.78
N ARG A 142 10.02 -36.22 10.01
CA ARG A 142 8.88 -35.76 9.23
C ARG A 142 7.90 -35.10 10.19
N PHE A 143 7.51 -33.87 9.87
CA PHE A 143 6.50 -33.13 10.61
C PHE A 143 5.22 -33.05 9.78
N ASP A 144 4.11 -33.53 10.36
CA ASP A 144 2.78 -33.46 9.79
C ASP A 144 2.02 -32.38 10.57
N PRO A 145 1.68 -31.24 9.93
CA PRO A 145 0.97 -30.13 10.59
C PRO A 145 -0.33 -30.58 11.23
N THR A 146 -1.07 -31.46 10.54
CA THR A 146 -2.14 -32.29 11.10
C THR A 146 -2.08 -33.66 10.47
N ASN A 147 -2.55 -34.67 11.20
CA ASN A 147 -2.59 -36.06 10.72
C ASN A 147 -3.97 -36.68 11.00
N PRO A 148 -4.83 -36.92 9.96
CA PRO A 148 -4.61 -36.53 8.56
C PRO A 148 -4.67 -35.03 8.33
N SER A 149 -4.33 -34.54 7.14
CA SER A 149 -4.58 -33.18 6.66
C SER A 149 -5.79 -33.17 5.72
N ASP A 150 -6.27 -31.97 5.41
CA ASP A 150 -7.29 -31.72 4.39
C ASP A 150 -6.93 -30.52 3.51
N THR A 151 -7.56 -30.40 2.35
CA THR A 151 -7.28 -29.34 1.37
C THR A 151 -7.92 -27.98 1.72
N GLU A 152 -8.83 -27.95 2.71
CA GLU A 152 -9.51 -26.73 3.13
C GLU A 152 -8.77 -26.00 4.27
N SER A 153 -7.83 -26.69 4.89
CA SER A 153 -7.02 -26.18 5.99
C SER A 153 -5.87 -25.32 5.49
N ALA A 154 -5.47 -24.36 6.32
CA ALA A 154 -4.29 -23.54 6.08
C ALA A 154 -3.31 -23.67 7.26
N TYR A 155 -2.07 -23.96 6.95
CA TYR A 155 -1.02 -24.20 7.93
C TYR A 155 0.14 -23.23 7.72
N GLN A 156 0.54 -22.56 8.80
CA GLN A 156 1.72 -21.71 8.83
C GLN A 156 2.63 -22.16 9.95
N VAL A 157 3.93 -22.27 9.67
CA VAL A 157 4.96 -22.61 10.63
C VAL A 157 6.03 -21.52 10.60
N SER A 158 6.32 -20.93 11.76
CA SER A 158 7.35 -19.89 11.89
C SER A 158 8.72 -20.51 12.20
N ARG A 159 8.74 -21.46 13.10
CA ARG A 159 9.98 -22.12 13.53
C ARG A 159 9.68 -23.48 14.17
N LEU A 160 10.62 -24.37 14.09
CA LEU A 160 10.64 -25.62 14.83
C LEU A 160 12.06 -26.05 15.16
N GLY A 161 12.23 -26.91 16.15
CA GLY A 161 13.55 -27.41 16.52
C GLY A 161 13.53 -28.39 17.69
N PHE A 162 14.72 -28.97 17.98
CA PHE A 162 14.94 -29.89 19.08
C PHE A 162 15.95 -29.34 20.08
N PHE A 163 15.64 -29.43 21.35
CA PHE A 163 16.35 -28.73 22.42
C PHE A 163 16.76 -29.65 23.57
N PRO A 164 17.90 -29.37 24.24
CA PRO A 164 18.36 -30.12 25.40
C PRO A 164 17.45 -29.97 26.61
N THR A 165 16.88 -28.77 26.81
CA THR A 165 16.06 -28.43 27.96
C THR A 165 14.75 -27.76 27.57
N GLU A 166 13.73 -27.95 28.41
CA GLU A 166 12.45 -27.28 28.28
C GLU A 166 12.60 -25.74 28.25
N ALA A 167 13.48 -25.20 29.10
CA ALA A 167 13.73 -23.77 29.19
C ALA A 167 14.35 -23.19 27.89
N GLU A 168 15.19 -23.93 27.18
CA GLU A 168 15.73 -23.53 25.88
C GLU A 168 14.68 -23.60 24.79
N ALA A 169 13.86 -24.63 24.78
CA ALA A 169 12.74 -24.77 23.86
C ALA A 169 11.73 -23.61 24.03
N LEU A 170 11.38 -23.27 25.28
CA LEU A 170 10.49 -22.14 25.56
C LEU A 170 11.09 -20.80 25.10
N ARG A 171 12.37 -20.54 25.43
CA ARG A 171 13.06 -19.33 24.95
C ARG A 171 13.08 -19.24 23.43
N PHE A 172 13.26 -20.36 22.74
CA PHE A 172 13.20 -20.39 21.29
C PHE A 172 11.81 -20.06 20.75
N LEU A 173 10.75 -20.55 21.39
CA LEU A 173 9.36 -20.24 21.00
C LEU A 173 8.96 -18.80 21.33
N GLU A 174 9.48 -18.27 22.43
CA GLU A 174 9.22 -16.91 22.91
C GLU A 174 10.14 -15.87 22.26
N ALA A 175 11.29 -16.29 21.73
CA ALA A 175 12.14 -15.39 20.98
C ALA A 175 11.31 -14.81 19.82
N ALA A 176 10.90 -13.56 20.03
CA ALA A 176 10.03 -12.85 19.13
C ALA A 176 10.58 -12.91 17.71
N VAL A 177 9.68 -13.08 16.76
CA VAL A 177 9.97 -12.81 15.34
C VAL A 177 10.18 -11.31 15.16
N ASP A 178 9.91 -10.55 16.20
CA ASP A 178 9.98 -9.12 16.27
C ASP A 178 11.45 -8.72 16.40
N ALA A 179 11.86 -7.95 15.43
CA ALA A 179 13.08 -7.19 15.31
C ALA A 179 14.27 -7.66 16.16
N PRO A 180 15.42 -7.93 15.55
CA PRO A 180 16.65 -8.05 16.34
C PRO A 180 16.80 -6.82 17.24
N ASP A 181 17.31 -7.03 18.42
CA ASP A 181 17.66 -5.96 19.35
C ASP A 181 18.74 -5.06 18.73
N TYR A 182 18.34 -3.89 18.25
CA TYR A 182 19.20 -2.92 17.53
C TYR A 182 19.88 -1.93 18.50
N SER A 183 20.16 -2.31 19.70
CA SER A 183 20.70 -1.42 20.72
C SER A 183 22.16 -1.01 20.53
N GLU A 184 22.88 -1.49 19.52
CA GLU A 184 24.24 -1.01 19.21
C GLU A 184 24.37 -0.59 17.74
N PRO A 185 24.87 0.62 17.46
CA PRO A 185 25.23 1.02 16.12
C PRO A 185 26.49 0.25 15.70
N THR A 186 26.33 -0.91 15.09
CA THR A 186 27.45 -1.63 14.49
C THR A 186 27.86 -0.92 13.21
N TYR A 187 28.83 -0.07 13.34
CA TYR A 187 29.65 0.35 12.22
C TYR A 187 30.29 -0.89 11.60
N PHE A 188 30.05 -1.06 10.27
CA PHE A 188 30.72 -1.94 9.33
C PHE A 188 30.20 -3.37 9.12
N ALA A 189 29.59 -3.47 7.96
CA ALA A 189 29.89 -4.45 6.90
C ALA A 189 29.89 -5.94 7.29
N ALA A 190 28.96 -6.41 8.09
CA ALA A 190 28.44 -7.73 7.78
C ALA A 190 27.58 -7.60 6.51
N PRO A 191 27.74 -8.42 5.49
CA PRO A 191 26.86 -8.41 4.34
C PRO A 191 25.45 -8.69 4.83
N LEU A 192 24.58 -7.68 4.69
CA LEU A 192 23.20 -7.73 5.17
C LEU A 192 22.41 -8.80 4.43
N GLU A 193 22.73 -8.99 3.16
CA GLU A 193 22.19 -10.05 2.31
C GLU A 193 23.12 -10.28 1.13
N ARG A 194 23.19 -11.53 0.68
CA ARG A 194 23.99 -11.93 -0.46
C ARG A 194 23.12 -12.61 -1.49
N VAL A 195 23.33 -12.27 -2.75
CA VAL A 195 22.75 -12.97 -3.88
C VAL A 195 23.89 -13.38 -4.82
N LEU A 196 23.90 -14.65 -5.20
CA LEU A 196 24.70 -15.13 -6.29
C LEU A 196 23.88 -15.03 -7.57
N VAL A 197 24.36 -14.24 -8.52
CA VAL A 197 23.80 -14.17 -9.86
C VAL A 197 24.50 -15.21 -10.73
N PRO A 198 23.85 -16.33 -11.05
CA PRO A 198 24.42 -17.38 -11.90
C PRO A 198 24.58 -16.90 -13.33
N GLY A 199 25.61 -17.38 -14.05
CA GLY A 199 25.80 -17.08 -15.46
C GLY A 199 24.60 -17.39 -16.36
N GLY A 200 23.72 -18.31 -15.94
CA GLY A 200 22.48 -18.65 -16.65
C GLY A 200 21.34 -17.65 -16.47
N CYS A 201 21.41 -16.74 -15.49
CA CYS A 201 20.43 -15.65 -15.34
C CYS A 201 20.67 -14.49 -16.32
N LEU A 202 21.89 -14.39 -16.85
CA LEU A 202 22.31 -13.45 -17.88
C LEU A 202 22.35 -14.15 -19.25
N SER A 203 21.42 -15.08 -19.52
CA SER A 203 21.40 -15.90 -20.71
C SER A 203 21.00 -15.12 -21.95
N GLU A 204 21.49 -15.63 -23.08
CA GLU A 204 21.30 -15.21 -24.48
C GLU A 204 20.13 -14.23 -24.72
N GLY A 205 20.46 -12.93 -24.79
CA GLY A 205 19.52 -11.85 -25.09
C GLY A 205 19.23 -10.87 -23.96
N PHE A 206 19.75 -11.09 -22.73
CA PHE A 206 19.69 -10.13 -21.63
C PHE A 206 21.11 -9.75 -21.21
N ASP A 207 21.57 -8.58 -21.63
CA ASP A 207 22.85 -8.00 -21.18
C ASP A 207 22.79 -7.48 -19.74
N GLN A 208 21.57 -7.37 -19.18
CA GLN A 208 21.29 -6.82 -17.84
C GLN A 208 20.08 -7.51 -17.23
N ALA A 209 20.06 -7.64 -15.90
CA ALA A 209 18.93 -8.16 -15.17
C ALA A 209 18.67 -7.31 -13.91
N ASP A 210 17.40 -7.03 -13.65
CA ASP A 210 16.95 -6.28 -12.49
C ASP A 210 16.77 -7.22 -11.30
N PHE A 211 17.33 -6.84 -10.15
CA PHE A 211 17.23 -7.59 -8.91
C PHE A 211 16.82 -6.70 -7.76
N MET A 212 16.22 -7.31 -6.74
CA MET A 212 15.85 -6.68 -5.50
C MET A 212 16.41 -7.45 -4.32
N LEU A 213 17.15 -6.77 -3.43
CA LEU A 213 17.68 -7.31 -2.19
C LEU A 213 16.98 -6.66 -1.01
N ARG A 214 16.58 -7.45 -0.02
CA ARG A 214 16.00 -6.94 1.21
C ARG A 214 17.11 -6.64 2.23
N SER A 215 17.17 -5.40 2.70
CA SER A 215 17.99 -5.04 3.84
C SER A 215 17.30 -5.43 5.15
N ARG A 216 17.96 -6.25 5.98
CA ARG A 216 17.46 -6.65 7.30
C ARG A 216 17.95 -5.76 8.44
N ALA A 217 18.90 -4.89 8.17
CA ALA A 217 19.62 -4.18 9.20
C ALA A 217 19.62 -2.66 9.05
N VAL A 218 18.65 -2.10 8.34
CA VAL A 218 18.56 -0.65 8.20
C VAL A 218 17.22 -0.20 8.75
N ASP A 219 17.23 0.37 9.95
CA ASP A 219 16.06 1.02 10.57
C ASP A 219 15.56 2.23 9.78
N ALA A 220 16.37 2.76 8.88
CA ALA A 220 15.97 3.72 7.85
C ALA A 220 16.79 3.45 6.57
N PRO A 221 16.15 3.36 5.40
CA PRO A 221 16.87 3.34 4.13
C PRO A 221 17.68 4.63 4.01
N SER A 222 18.95 4.49 3.70
CA SER A 222 19.88 5.60 3.58
C SER A 222 20.34 5.69 2.13
N GLU A 223 20.58 6.91 1.66
CA GLU A 223 21.18 7.18 0.35
C GLU A 223 22.55 6.53 0.19
N THR A 224 23.17 6.15 1.30
CA THR A 224 24.50 5.51 1.35
C THR A 224 24.43 3.98 1.34
N THR A 225 23.25 3.38 1.38
CA THR A 225 23.08 1.94 1.18
C THR A 225 23.32 1.59 -0.29
N VAL A 226 24.27 0.72 -0.55
CA VAL A 226 24.69 0.32 -1.89
C VAL A 226 24.76 -1.20 -2.03
N VAL A 227 24.71 -1.67 -3.27
CA VAL A 227 25.08 -3.04 -3.62
C VAL A 227 26.53 -3.09 -4.02
N LEU A 228 27.31 -3.95 -3.37
CA LEU A 228 28.68 -4.23 -3.75
C LEU A 228 28.73 -5.50 -4.62
N PHE A 229 29.43 -5.41 -5.74
CA PHE A 229 29.68 -6.52 -6.66
C PHE A 229 31.08 -7.08 -6.48
N LYS A 230 31.17 -8.42 -6.53
CA LYS A 230 32.43 -9.16 -6.59
C LYS A 230 32.36 -10.25 -7.66
N SER A 231 33.26 -10.19 -8.64
CA SER A 231 33.33 -11.22 -9.66
C SER A 231 33.75 -12.58 -9.08
N LYS A 232 33.13 -13.66 -9.56
CA LYS A 232 33.44 -15.03 -9.15
C LYS A 232 34.90 -15.44 -9.51
N ALA A 233 35.48 -14.84 -10.54
CA ALA A 233 36.81 -15.14 -11.03
C ALA A 233 37.90 -14.24 -10.40
N GLY A 234 37.54 -13.26 -9.60
CA GLY A 234 38.44 -12.19 -9.18
C GLY A 234 38.88 -12.29 -7.72
N THR A 235 40.19 -12.11 -7.50
CA THR A 235 40.78 -11.82 -6.18
C THR A 235 40.66 -10.35 -5.79
N GLY A 236 39.91 -9.54 -6.57
CA GLY A 236 39.78 -8.10 -6.41
C GLY A 236 38.83 -7.66 -5.28
N ALA A 237 38.98 -6.40 -4.87
CA ALA A 237 38.05 -5.74 -3.96
C ALA A 237 36.65 -5.65 -4.58
N SER A 238 35.63 -5.67 -3.74
CA SER A 238 34.24 -5.40 -4.16
C SER A 238 34.08 -3.93 -4.57
N SER A 239 33.31 -3.67 -5.64
CA SER A 239 33.01 -2.33 -6.12
C SER A 239 31.49 -2.04 -6.00
N PRO A 240 31.09 -0.79 -5.76
CA PRO A 240 29.67 -0.44 -5.77
C PRO A 240 29.06 -0.65 -7.15
N VAL A 241 27.83 -1.15 -7.18
CA VAL A 241 27.00 -1.14 -8.38
C VAL A 241 26.49 0.28 -8.58
N PRO A 242 26.79 0.94 -9.71
CA PRO A 242 26.41 2.34 -9.92
C PRO A 242 24.89 2.56 -9.91
N VAL A 243 24.15 1.63 -10.52
CA VAL A 243 22.69 1.68 -10.62
C VAL A 243 22.08 0.77 -9.57
N CYS A 244 21.97 1.31 -8.37
CA CYS A 244 21.27 0.68 -7.24
C CYS A 244 20.66 1.76 -6.34
N GLN A 245 19.55 1.44 -5.70
CA GLN A 245 18.93 2.31 -4.71
C GLN A 245 18.09 1.50 -3.73
N THR A 246 18.20 1.84 -2.46
CA THR A 246 17.32 1.33 -1.42
C THR A 246 16.09 2.21 -1.32
N ASN A 247 14.92 1.61 -1.46
CA ASN A 247 13.67 2.30 -1.17
C ASN A 247 13.45 2.40 0.36
N ARG A 248 12.50 3.21 0.80
CA ARG A 248 12.18 3.39 2.24
C ARG A 248 11.69 2.10 2.93
N ARG A 249 11.45 1.05 2.17
CA ARG A 249 11.03 -0.29 2.64
C ARG A 249 12.19 -1.18 3.03
N GLY A 250 13.42 -0.71 2.86
CA GLY A 250 14.60 -1.53 3.04
C GLY A 250 14.87 -2.51 1.89
N PHE A 251 14.19 -2.37 0.75
CA PHE A 251 14.52 -3.11 -0.46
C PHE A 251 15.48 -2.30 -1.31
N THR A 252 16.58 -2.91 -1.71
CA THR A 252 17.57 -2.31 -2.61
C THR A 252 17.40 -2.90 -3.99
N HIS A 253 16.95 -2.06 -4.92
CA HIS A 253 16.88 -2.37 -6.35
C HIS A 253 18.24 -2.13 -6.98
N PHE A 254 18.66 -3.01 -7.88
CA PHE A 254 19.90 -2.84 -8.62
C PHE A 254 19.89 -3.58 -9.96
N ILE A 255 20.71 -3.12 -10.88
CA ILE A 255 20.89 -3.78 -12.17
C ILE A 255 22.21 -4.55 -12.15
N ALA A 256 22.11 -5.89 -12.31
CA ALA A 256 23.27 -6.76 -12.46
C ALA A 256 23.66 -6.89 -13.93
N LYS A 257 24.93 -6.65 -14.25
CA LYS A 257 25.49 -6.79 -15.61
C LYS A 257 26.36 -8.03 -15.78
N GLN A 258 26.76 -8.64 -14.68
CA GLN A 258 27.69 -9.77 -14.70
C GLN A 258 27.31 -10.82 -13.68
N ALA A 259 27.60 -12.07 -13.97
CA ALA A 259 27.49 -13.14 -12.98
C ALA A 259 28.52 -12.94 -11.87
N GLY A 260 28.11 -13.05 -10.63
CA GLY A 260 28.98 -12.88 -9.47
C GLY A 260 28.24 -12.77 -8.16
N GLU A 261 28.95 -12.36 -7.14
CA GLU A 261 28.40 -12.14 -5.80
C GLU A 261 28.00 -10.66 -5.64
N TYR A 262 26.76 -10.44 -5.25
CA TYR A 262 26.19 -9.12 -4.91
C TYR A 262 25.82 -9.10 -3.43
N ARG A 263 26.16 -8.02 -2.74
CA ARG A 263 25.85 -7.87 -1.31
C ARG A 263 25.51 -6.43 -0.95
N LEU A 264 24.62 -6.24 -0.01
CA LEU A 264 24.35 -4.93 0.55
C LEU A 264 25.47 -4.46 1.48
N ALA A 265 25.76 -3.17 1.43
CA ALA A 265 26.68 -2.50 2.32
C ALA A 265 26.25 -1.05 2.54
N ASN A 266 26.64 -0.47 3.67
CA ASN A 266 26.57 0.98 3.88
C ASN A 266 27.92 1.59 3.48
N ALA A 267 27.92 2.49 2.50
CA ALA A 267 29.10 3.18 1.99
C ALA A 267 29.11 4.66 2.43
N GLU A 268 28.84 4.90 3.70
CA GLU A 268 28.83 6.25 4.24
C GLU A 268 30.24 6.86 4.17
N ALA A 269 30.33 8.02 3.50
CA ALA A 269 31.51 8.85 3.49
C ALA A 269 31.18 10.14 4.27
N PRO A 270 31.88 10.43 5.37
CA PRO A 270 31.69 11.67 6.09
C PRO A 270 32.14 12.84 5.23
N LEU A 271 31.21 13.81 5.03
CA LEU A 271 31.43 15.04 4.25
C LEU A 271 31.20 16.24 5.15
N ASP A 272 32.21 17.10 5.28
CA ASP A 272 32.20 18.21 6.25
C ASP A 272 31.58 19.49 5.67
N ASP A 273 31.45 19.61 4.34
CA ASP A 273 31.06 20.83 3.64
C ASP A 273 29.65 20.82 3.02
N ILE A 274 28.83 19.83 3.35
CA ILE A 274 27.48 19.74 2.80
C ILE A 274 26.36 20.10 3.81
N ALA A 275 26.69 20.28 5.09
CA ALA A 275 25.70 20.42 6.16
C ALA A 275 24.79 21.66 6.02
N THR A 276 25.23 22.69 5.31
CA THR A 276 24.45 23.92 5.08
C THR A 276 23.58 23.89 3.83
N LEU A 277 23.69 22.84 3.02
CA LEU A 277 22.88 22.67 1.82
C LEU A 277 21.45 22.24 2.15
N ALA A 278 20.52 22.44 1.20
CA ALA A 278 19.18 21.87 1.28
C ALA A 278 19.24 20.33 1.39
N ALA A 279 18.30 19.74 2.14
CA ALA A 279 18.32 18.30 2.46
C ALA A 279 18.37 17.39 1.21
N ASN A 280 17.65 17.75 0.13
CA ASN A 280 17.68 17.02 -1.13
C ASN A 280 19.05 17.05 -1.82
N ALA A 281 19.76 18.18 -1.74
CA ALA A 281 21.13 18.28 -2.28
C ALA A 281 22.12 17.44 -1.46
N GLN A 282 22.01 17.48 -0.12
CA GLN A 282 22.80 16.63 0.76
C GLN A 282 22.59 15.14 0.43
N ALA A 283 21.32 14.72 0.30
CA ALA A 283 20.96 13.35 -0.04
C ALA A 283 21.53 12.93 -1.40
N ALA A 284 21.36 13.76 -2.44
CA ALA A 284 21.90 13.49 -3.77
C ALA A 284 23.44 13.36 -3.77
N ILE A 285 24.13 14.20 -3.02
CA ILE A 285 25.60 14.15 -2.90
C ILE A 285 26.04 12.84 -2.22
N ARG A 286 25.45 12.49 -1.07
CA ARG A 286 25.77 11.23 -0.40
C ARG A 286 25.49 10.03 -1.30
N PHE A 287 24.38 10.08 -2.03
CA PHE A 287 23.98 9.04 -2.98
C PHE A 287 25.04 8.78 -4.06
N VAL A 288 25.52 9.82 -4.75
CA VAL A 288 26.49 9.66 -5.85
C VAL A 288 27.89 9.33 -5.34
N VAL A 289 28.29 9.84 -4.16
CA VAL A 289 29.57 9.53 -3.54
C VAL A 289 29.63 8.06 -3.11
N ALA A 290 28.57 7.54 -2.49
CA ALA A 290 28.48 6.13 -2.09
C ALA A 290 28.58 5.17 -3.29
N ARG A 291 28.15 5.59 -4.49
CA ARG A 291 28.19 4.82 -5.73
C ARG A 291 29.44 5.10 -6.58
N GLN A 292 30.34 5.92 -6.08
CA GLN A 292 31.59 6.33 -6.75
C GLN A 292 31.36 6.98 -8.13
N LEU A 293 30.20 7.60 -8.35
CA LEU A 293 29.91 8.33 -9.58
C LEU A 293 30.55 9.72 -9.60
N LEU A 294 30.56 10.39 -8.45
CA LEU A 294 31.34 11.60 -8.21
C LEU A 294 32.08 11.41 -6.88
N GLY A 295 33.41 11.38 -6.93
CA GLY A 295 34.23 11.19 -5.75
C GLY A 295 34.18 12.37 -4.78
N ALA A 296 34.37 12.10 -3.48
CA ALA A 296 34.77 13.13 -2.54
C ALA A 296 36.17 13.61 -2.93
N VAL A 297 36.40 14.89 -2.91
CA VAL A 297 37.72 15.46 -3.04
C VAL A 297 38.49 15.19 -1.74
N ALA A 298 39.86 15.19 -1.80
CA ALA A 298 40.69 14.98 -0.60
C ALA A 298 40.13 15.76 0.63
N ASP A 299 40.33 15.20 1.82
CA ASP A 299 40.00 15.84 3.08
C ASP A 299 38.47 15.91 3.45
N ARG A 300 37.70 14.90 3.05
CA ARG A 300 36.26 14.81 3.41
C ARG A 300 35.40 15.97 2.85
N GLN A 301 35.83 16.57 1.76
CA GLN A 301 35.14 17.68 1.12
C GLN A 301 34.55 17.24 -0.21
N PHE A 302 33.30 17.56 -0.47
CA PHE A 302 32.66 17.38 -1.77
C PHE A 302 32.83 18.59 -2.68
N ARG A 303 32.94 19.79 -2.10
CA ARG A 303 32.97 21.11 -2.80
C ARG A 303 31.74 21.32 -3.68
N PRO A 304 30.55 21.41 -3.08
CA PRO A 304 29.26 21.41 -3.81
C PRO A 304 29.15 22.53 -4.84
N ASP A 305 29.68 23.71 -4.55
CA ASP A 305 29.62 24.90 -5.42
C ASP A 305 30.76 24.97 -6.43
N ALA A 306 31.72 24.07 -6.36
CA ALA A 306 32.84 24.07 -7.32
C ALA A 306 32.34 23.72 -8.73
N PRO A 307 32.93 24.31 -9.78
CA PRO A 307 32.65 23.91 -11.16
C PRO A 307 32.87 22.41 -11.35
N LEU A 308 31.97 21.77 -12.07
CA LEU A 308 32.08 20.37 -12.42
C LEU A 308 33.16 20.21 -13.54
N ALA A 309 34.18 19.36 -13.29
CA ALA A 309 35.15 19.06 -14.31
C ALA A 309 34.54 18.18 -15.42
N ASP A 310 34.89 18.48 -16.69
CA ASP A 310 34.41 17.71 -17.84
C ASP A 310 34.78 16.22 -17.72
N ALA A 311 35.94 15.90 -17.17
CA ALA A 311 36.40 14.52 -16.97
C ALA A 311 35.47 13.76 -15.99
N ASP A 312 35.05 14.39 -14.88
CA ASP A 312 34.19 13.80 -13.88
C ASP A 312 32.77 13.54 -14.46
N TRP A 313 32.23 14.53 -15.20
CA TRP A 313 30.96 14.39 -15.87
C TRP A 313 30.94 13.29 -16.91
N ASN A 314 31.93 13.31 -17.82
CA ASN A 314 32.05 12.31 -18.89
C ASN A 314 32.22 10.89 -18.33
N ALA A 315 32.99 10.71 -17.26
CA ALA A 315 33.15 9.42 -16.60
C ALA A 315 31.81 8.90 -16.01
N ALA A 316 31.04 9.76 -15.33
CA ALA A 316 29.73 9.40 -14.80
C ALA A 316 28.74 9.06 -15.92
N VAL A 317 28.66 9.88 -16.98
CA VAL A 317 27.81 9.65 -18.16
C VAL A 317 28.17 8.35 -18.85
N GLN A 318 29.49 8.06 -19.04
CA GLN A 318 29.93 6.80 -19.61
C GLN A 318 29.52 5.61 -18.75
N THR A 319 29.74 5.69 -17.44
CA THR A 319 29.36 4.62 -16.49
C THR A 319 27.85 4.35 -16.54
N LEU A 320 27.02 5.39 -16.51
CA LEU A 320 25.56 5.24 -16.56
C LEU A 320 25.04 4.81 -17.94
N GLY A 321 25.73 5.22 -19.02
CA GLY A 321 25.42 4.75 -20.36
C GLY A 321 25.58 3.23 -20.53
N GLU A 322 26.44 2.61 -19.77
CA GLU A 322 26.57 1.15 -19.71
C GLU A 322 25.33 0.46 -19.11
N TYR A 323 24.49 1.19 -18.40
CA TYR A 323 23.21 0.75 -17.82
C TYR A 323 22.00 1.32 -18.59
N GLU A 324 22.21 1.73 -19.85
CA GLU A 324 21.17 2.29 -20.73
C GLU A 324 20.52 3.58 -20.16
N ILE A 325 21.27 4.33 -19.37
CA ILE A 325 20.88 5.67 -18.92
C ILE A 325 21.58 6.68 -19.83
N ASP A 326 20.84 7.25 -20.80
CA ASP A 326 21.41 8.19 -21.76
C ASP A 326 21.38 9.63 -21.25
N LEU A 327 22.55 10.12 -20.85
CA LEU A 327 22.78 11.52 -20.46
C LEU A 327 23.65 12.29 -21.47
N LYS A 328 23.96 11.71 -22.64
CA LYS A 328 24.85 12.32 -23.63
C LYS A 328 24.31 13.62 -24.22
N THR A 329 22.98 13.74 -24.27
CA THR A 329 22.30 14.94 -24.78
C THR A 329 21.96 15.94 -23.67
N ALA A 330 22.16 15.57 -22.41
CA ALA A 330 21.92 16.47 -21.30
C ALA A 330 23.02 17.53 -21.20
N ALA A 331 22.61 18.78 -20.96
CA ALA A 331 23.57 19.84 -20.70
C ALA A 331 24.37 19.52 -19.43
N GLN A 332 25.69 19.69 -19.49
CA GLN A 332 26.54 19.51 -18.33
C GLN A 332 26.15 20.47 -17.20
N PRO A 333 25.88 19.98 -15.99
CA PRO A 333 25.59 20.84 -14.84
C PRO A 333 26.77 21.76 -14.48
N ALA A 334 26.47 22.97 -14.08
CA ALA A 334 27.51 23.96 -13.78
C ALA A 334 28.32 23.64 -12.52
N THR A 335 27.71 23.00 -11.53
CA THR A 335 28.34 22.67 -10.24
C THR A 335 28.26 21.18 -9.91
N ARG A 336 29.15 20.77 -9.00
CA ARG A 336 29.17 19.36 -8.53
C ARG A 336 27.89 18.96 -7.82
N ALA A 337 27.27 19.86 -7.05
CA ALA A 337 25.97 19.60 -6.40
C ALA A 337 24.85 19.42 -7.43
N ALA A 338 24.78 20.26 -8.46
CA ALA A 338 23.81 20.12 -9.53
C ALA A 338 23.98 18.80 -10.28
N ALA A 339 25.21 18.38 -10.54
CA ALA A 339 25.50 17.09 -11.16
C ALA A 339 25.05 15.91 -10.29
N ALA A 340 25.25 15.99 -8.98
CA ALA A 340 24.79 14.94 -8.06
C ALA A 340 23.25 14.76 -8.14
N VAL A 341 22.49 15.84 -8.20
CA VAL A 341 21.04 15.80 -8.37
C VAL A 341 20.63 15.16 -9.70
N VAL A 342 21.25 15.56 -10.80
CA VAL A 342 20.95 14.99 -12.13
C VAL A 342 21.22 13.49 -12.18
N LEU A 343 22.39 13.06 -11.70
CA LEU A 343 22.80 11.64 -11.72
C LEU A 343 21.89 10.78 -10.82
N SER A 344 21.60 11.24 -9.59
CA SER A 344 20.73 10.52 -8.69
C SER A 344 19.31 10.37 -9.26
N THR A 345 18.75 11.45 -9.82
CA THR A 345 17.42 11.43 -10.45
C THR A 345 17.36 10.48 -11.64
N ALA A 346 18.40 10.44 -12.48
CA ALA A 346 18.47 9.54 -13.62
C ALA A 346 18.49 8.05 -13.22
N ILE A 347 19.24 7.72 -12.15
CA ILE A 347 19.26 6.36 -11.60
C ILE A 347 17.89 5.99 -11.01
N GLN A 348 17.27 6.90 -10.27
CA GLN A 348 15.94 6.70 -9.69
C GLN A 348 14.90 6.45 -10.78
N ALA A 349 14.93 7.22 -11.84
CA ALA A 349 14.05 7.05 -13.00
C ALA A 349 14.24 5.69 -13.68
N LYS A 350 15.51 5.25 -13.87
CA LYS A 350 15.82 3.95 -14.47
C LYS A 350 15.32 2.77 -13.64
N LEU A 351 15.39 2.89 -12.31
CA LEU A 351 14.93 1.86 -11.39
C LEU A 351 13.43 1.94 -11.11
N GLY A 352 12.69 2.86 -11.74
CA GLY A 352 11.28 3.09 -11.46
C GLY A 352 11.02 3.68 -10.06
N ILE A 353 12.08 4.15 -9.38
CA ILE A 353 12.00 4.77 -8.07
C ILE A 353 11.96 6.27 -8.29
N ALA A 354 10.77 6.85 -8.40
CA ALA A 354 10.63 8.30 -8.56
C ALA A 354 11.26 9.03 -7.37
N GLY A 355 11.96 10.13 -7.67
CA GLY A 355 12.61 10.98 -6.67
C GLY A 355 11.62 11.44 -5.59
N ASP A 356 12.10 11.58 -4.35
CA ASP A 356 11.31 11.85 -3.13
C ASP A 356 10.11 10.93 -3.00
N SER A 357 10.49 9.69 -2.75
CA SER A 357 9.64 8.61 -2.33
C SER A 357 8.15 8.77 -2.64
N PRO A 358 7.64 7.99 -3.60
CA PRO A 358 6.20 7.82 -3.78
C PRO A 358 5.46 7.31 -2.53
N TYR A 359 6.17 7.12 -1.44
CA TYR A 359 5.66 6.54 -0.18
C TYR A 359 5.74 7.49 1.01
N SER A 360 6.00 8.78 0.81
CA SER A 360 5.60 9.74 1.83
C SER A 360 4.07 9.75 1.87
N ASN A 361 3.50 9.83 3.06
CA ASN A 361 2.06 10.00 3.25
C ASN A 361 1.49 11.15 2.40
N GLU A 362 2.34 12.10 2.01
CA GLU A 362 2.01 13.23 1.15
C GLU A 362 1.84 12.84 -0.33
N TYR A 363 2.58 11.88 -0.83
CA TYR A 363 2.52 11.50 -2.25
C TYR A 363 1.21 10.81 -2.63
N LEU A 364 0.77 9.81 -1.85
CA LEU A 364 -0.50 9.11 -2.10
C LEU A 364 -1.73 10.00 -2.00
N THR A 365 -1.59 11.17 -1.39
CA THR A 365 -2.71 12.06 -1.10
C THR A 365 -2.64 13.39 -1.82
N ARG A 366 -1.52 13.72 -2.48
CA ARG A 366 -1.27 15.05 -3.07
C ARG A 366 -0.88 15.05 -4.54
N ASP A 367 -0.68 13.89 -5.17
CA ASP A 367 -0.29 13.83 -6.57
C ASP A 367 -1.44 14.17 -7.53
N ARG A 368 -2.66 13.84 -7.15
CA ARG A 368 -3.89 14.09 -7.92
C ARG A 368 -5.14 13.84 -7.08
N ILE A 369 -6.29 14.29 -7.59
CA ILE A 369 -7.59 13.78 -7.11
C ILE A 369 -7.78 12.39 -7.70
N ARG A 370 -7.94 11.35 -6.85
CA ARG A 370 -8.24 9.99 -7.29
C ARG A 370 -9.69 9.88 -7.68
N LEU A 371 -9.93 9.32 -8.86
CA LEU A 371 -11.28 9.13 -9.41
C LEU A 371 -11.48 7.65 -9.67
N GLY A 372 -12.28 7.01 -8.84
CA GLY A 372 -12.37 5.57 -8.86
C GLY A 372 -13.77 5.04 -8.64
N ALA A 373 -13.85 3.72 -8.59
CA ALA A 373 -15.08 3.04 -8.24
C ALA A 373 -14.81 1.74 -7.49
N TRP A 374 -15.78 1.38 -6.70
CA TRP A 374 -15.83 0.14 -5.96
C TRP A 374 -16.72 -0.87 -6.68
N VAL A 375 -16.40 -2.15 -6.47
CA VAL A 375 -16.98 -3.31 -7.12
C VAL A 375 -16.57 -3.43 -8.58
N SER A 376 -15.61 -4.31 -8.80
CA SER A 376 -15.33 -4.83 -10.14
C SER A 376 -16.51 -5.66 -10.63
N PRO A 377 -16.72 -5.72 -11.94
CA PRO A 377 -17.70 -6.63 -12.51
C PRO A 377 -17.33 -8.08 -12.17
N ARG A 378 -18.30 -8.95 -12.32
CA ARG A 378 -18.08 -10.40 -12.21
C ARG A 378 -17.02 -10.85 -13.23
N PRO A 379 -16.25 -11.92 -12.94
CA PRO A 379 -15.21 -12.40 -13.85
C PRO A 379 -15.67 -12.56 -15.31
N GLU A 380 -16.90 -13.01 -15.51
CA GLU A 380 -17.47 -13.22 -16.85
C GLU A 380 -17.72 -11.90 -17.62
N ALA A 381 -17.85 -10.79 -16.90
CA ALA A 381 -18.01 -9.45 -17.48
C ALA A 381 -16.68 -8.69 -17.61
N ILE A 382 -15.57 -9.21 -17.05
CA ILE A 382 -14.22 -8.72 -17.28
C ILE A 382 -13.79 -9.20 -18.67
N GLY A 383 -14.34 -8.57 -19.70
CA GLY A 383 -13.88 -8.79 -21.08
C GLY A 383 -12.56 -8.05 -21.32
N GLN A 384 -11.95 -8.33 -22.48
CA GLN A 384 -10.65 -7.77 -22.88
C GLN A 384 -10.60 -6.22 -22.90
N ASP A 385 -11.76 -5.55 -22.95
CA ASP A 385 -11.86 -4.08 -23.02
C ASP A 385 -12.36 -3.43 -21.72
N PHE A 386 -12.51 -4.20 -20.62
CA PHE A 386 -13.10 -3.67 -19.39
C PHE A 386 -12.28 -2.52 -18.81
N ILE A 387 -11.00 -2.72 -18.59
CA ILE A 387 -10.12 -1.68 -18.01
C ILE A 387 -9.90 -0.53 -18.99
N ALA A 388 -9.83 -0.79 -20.31
CA ALA A 388 -9.80 0.26 -21.32
C ALA A 388 -11.07 1.13 -21.27
N THR A 389 -12.22 0.51 -21.12
CA THR A 389 -13.51 1.19 -20.93
C THR A 389 -13.55 2.00 -19.65
N TYR A 390 -13.06 1.44 -18.54
CA TYR A 390 -12.94 2.08 -17.23
C TYR A 390 -12.07 3.34 -17.33
N ALA A 391 -10.85 3.21 -17.83
CA ALA A 391 -9.93 4.33 -18.01
C ALA A 391 -10.49 5.41 -18.95
N SER A 392 -11.22 5.03 -20.03
CA SER A 392 -11.84 5.99 -20.95
C SER A 392 -12.92 6.87 -20.31
N GLY A 393 -13.51 6.42 -19.20
CA GLY A 393 -14.44 7.19 -18.37
C GLY A 393 -13.75 8.16 -17.39
N GLY A 394 -12.42 8.21 -17.39
CA GLY A 394 -11.65 9.05 -16.48
C GLY A 394 -11.39 8.41 -15.12
N PHE A 395 -11.73 7.13 -14.97
CA PHE A 395 -11.45 6.37 -13.75
C PHE A 395 -10.01 5.88 -13.77
N ASP A 396 -9.27 6.15 -12.72
CA ASP A 396 -7.86 5.80 -12.58
C ASP A 396 -7.54 4.98 -11.34
N TRP A 397 -8.56 4.60 -10.56
CA TRP A 397 -8.41 3.82 -9.34
C TRP A 397 -9.60 2.88 -9.14
N ILE A 398 -9.35 1.58 -8.97
CA ILE A 398 -10.40 0.56 -8.82
C ILE A 398 -10.20 -0.26 -7.54
N ILE A 399 -11.28 -0.51 -6.82
CA ILE A 399 -11.32 -1.46 -5.71
C ILE A 399 -12.02 -2.73 -6.21
N ALA A 400 -11.23 -3.76 -6.46
CA ALA A 400 -11.71 -5.06 -6.89
C ALA A 400 -12.04 -5.92 -5.66
N HIS A 401 -13.27 -5.79 -5.17
CA HIS A 401 -13.77 -6.50 -4.00
C HIS A 401 -14.45 -7.81 -4.40
N GLY A 402 -14.03 -8.90 -3.76
CA GLY A 402 -14.81 -10.15 -3.66
C GLY A 402 -14.90 -11.05 -4.91
N ALA A 403 -14.35 -10.67 -6.05
CA ALA A 403 -14.56 -11.41 -7.30
C ALA A 403 -13.35 -12.22 -7.79
N LEU A 404 -12.19 -12.13 -7.13
CA LEU A 404 -10.92 -12.59 -7.71
C LEU A 404 -10.25 -13.71 -6.91
N ALA A 405 -11.03 -14.70 -6.48
CA ALA A 405 -10.48 -15.93 -5.89
C ALA A 405 -9.63 -16.73 -6.90
N ASP A 406 -9.83 -16.48 -8.20
CA ASP A 406 -9.13 -17.14 -9.30
C ASP A 406 -7.89 -16.34 -9.70
N SER A 407 -6.74 -17.03 -9.68
CA SER A 407 -5.44 -16.42 -10.01
C SER A 407 -5.32 -15.96 -11.46
N GLU A 408 -6.03 -16.57 -12.41
CA GLU A 408 -5.96 -16.20 -13.81
C GLU A 408 -6.65 -14.86 -14.09
N HIS A 409 -7.84 -14.66 -13.52
CA HIS A 409 -8.56 -13.38 -13.65
C HIS A 409 -7.84 -12.24 -12.91
N ARG A 410 -7.22 -12.53 -11.76
CA ARG A 410 -6.43 -11.58 -11.01
C ARG A 410 -5.21 -11.10 -11.80
N GLU A 411 -4.47 -12.03 -12.38
CA GLU A 411 -3.30 -11.73 -13.21
C GLU A 411 -3.68 -10.94 -14.48
N MET A 412 -4.81 -11.28 -15.11
CA MET A 412 -5.34 -10.54 -16.24
C MET A 412 -5.70 -9.12 -15.86
N LEU A 413 -6.36 -8.92 -14.70
CA LEU A 413 -6.74 -7.60 -14.21
C LEU A 413 -5.51 -6.74 -13.89
N LEU A 414 -4.48 -7.30 -13.24
CA LEU A 414 -3.22 -6.62 -12.96
C LEU A 414 -2.55 -6.13 -14.24
N ARG A 415 -2.40 -6.99 -15.24
CA ARG A 415 -1.79 -6.63 -16.53
C ARG A 415 -2.58 -5.56 -17.28
N ASP A 416 -3.91 -5.66 -17.29
CA ASP A 416 -4.75 -4.67 -17.94
C ASP A 416 -4.73 -3.33 -17.21
N CYS A 417 -4.68 -3.33 -15.87
CA CYS A 417 -4.51 -2.12 -15.07
C CYS A 417 -3.16 -1.45 -15.32
N ASP A 418 -2.06 -2.21 -15.39
CA ASP A 418 -0.74 -1.70 -15.75
C ASP A 418 -0.76 -1.04 -17.15
N LYS A 419 -1.36 -1.72 -18.12
CA LYS A 419 -1.46 -1.24 -19.49
C LYS A 419 -2.20 0.09 -19.62
N HIS A 420 -3.24 0.30 -18.81
CA HIS A 420 -4.12 1.46 -18.89
C HIS A 420 -3.88 2.50 -17.80
N GLY A 421 -2.90 2.30 -16.92
CA GLY A 421 -2.55 3.23 -15.85
C GLY A 421 -3.62 3.37 -14.77
N VAL A 422 -4.36 2.29 -14.48
CA VAL A 422 -5.39 2.23 -13.44
C VAL A 422 -4.79 1.62 -12.17
N GLU A 423 -4.83 2.33 -11.06
CA GLU A 423 -4.39 1.80 -9.76
C GLU A 423 -5.41 0.76 -9.23
N LEU A 424 -4.90 -0.33 -8.65
CA LEU A 424 -5.70 -1.47 -8.22
C LEU A 424 -5.56 -1.76 -6.74
N ILE A 425 -6.69 -1.79 -6.04
CA ILE A 425 -6.84 -2.34 -4.68
C ILE A 425 -7.50 -3.71 -4.81
N LEU A 426 -6.79 -4.76 -4.39
CA LEU A 426 -7.26 -6.14 -4.51
C LEU A 426 -8.02 -6.62 -3.26
N GLY A 427 -9.14 -7.28 -3.46
CA GLY A 427 -9.95 -7.91 -2.41
C GLY A 427 -9.69 -9.41 -2.28
N ASP A 428 -8.45 -9.80 -2.04
CA ASP A 428 -7.99 -11.20 -1.99
C ASP A 428 -7.53 -11.67 -0.60
N GLY A 429 -7.67 -10.83 0.43
CA GLY A 429 -7.24 -11.12 1.79
C GLY A 429 -5.72 -11.01 2.02
N ALA A 430 -4.96 -10.47 1.06
CA ALA A 430 -3.50 -10.34 1.16
C ALA A 430 -3.03 -9.47 2.33
N TYR A 431 -3.90 -8.64 2.91
CA TYR A 431 -3.59 -7.89 4.13
C TYR A 431 -3.24 -8.78 5.33
N GLN A 432 -3.73 -10.01 5.37
CA GLN A 432 -3.40 -10.99 6.42
C GLN A 432 -2.03 -11.64 6.20
N ASN A 433 -1.49 -11.54 5.00
CA ASN A 433 -0.20 -12.09 4.63
C ASN A 433 0.54 -11.16 3.65
N PRO A 434 1.23 -10.13 4.16
CA PRO A 434 1.95 -9.16 3.33
C PRO A 434 2.95 -9.81 2.36
N ALA A 435 3.48 -10.97 2.72
CA ALA A 435 4.42 -11.70 1.89
C ALA A 435 3.81 -12.18 0.56
N VAL A 436 2.52 -12.55 0.55
CA VAL A 436 1.83 -12.92 -0.71
C VAL A 436 1.70 -11.68 -1.60
N ALA A 437 1.31 -10.55 -1.04
CA ALA A 437 1.22 -9.31 -1.79
C ALA A 437 2.58 -8.95 -2.42
N THR A 438 3.68 -9.09 -1.65
CA THR A 438 5.03 -8.79 -2.16
C THR A 438 5.53 -9.78 -3.19
N ALA A 439 5.17 -11.05 -3.09
CA ALA A 439 5.64 -12.08 -4.01
C ALA A 439 4.89 -12.11 -5.34
N GLU A 440 3.58 -11.81 -5.34
CA GLU A 440 2.71 -12.00 -6.50
C GLU A 440 2.37 -10.68 -7.22
N TYR A 441 2.33 -9.53 -6.52
CA TYR A 441 1.76 -8.29 -7.08
C TYR A 441 2.73 -7.13 -7.20
N PHE A 442 3.90 -7.20 -6.57
CA PHE A 442 4.83 -6.07 -6.53
C PHE A 442 5.47 -5.73 -7.86
N ASP A 443 5.52 -6.68 -8.78
CA ASP A 443 6.00 -6.47 -10.14
C ASP A 443 4.99 -5.68 -11.00
N HIS A 444 3.77 -5.48 -10.48
CA HIS A 444 2.74 -4.69 -11.13
C HIS A 444 2.71 -3.26 -10.59
N PRO A 445 3.11 -2.25 -11.38
CA PRO A 445 3.06 -0.84 -10.97
C PRO A 445 1.67 -0.37 -10.54
N CYS A 446 0.62 -0.93 -11.14
CA CYS A 446 -0.76 -0.62 -10.80
C CYS A 446 -1.17 -1.10 -9.39
N PHE A 447 -0.49 -2.06 -8.78
CA PHE A 447 -0.87 -2.59 -7.48
C PHE A 447 -0.73 -1.51 -6.40
N ALA A 448 -1.85 -0.97 -5.94
CA ALA A 448 -1.91 0.10 -4.94
C ALA A 448 -2.14 -0.41 -3.51
N GLY A 449 -2.70 -1.61 -3.36
CA GLY A 449 -2.95 -2.17 -2.04
C GLY A 449 -3.99 -3.28 -2.00
N THR A 450 -4.52 -3.55 -0.80
CA THR A 450 -5.50 -4.60 -0.55
C THR A 450 -6.75 -4.04 0.13
N TYR A 451 -7.91 -4.58 -0.21
CA TYR A 451 -9.14 -4.35 0.53
C TYR A 451 -9.15 -5.16 1.82
N VAL A 452 -9.47 -4.54 2.93
CA VAL A 452 -9.46 -5.17 4.26
C VAL A 452 -10.87 -5.48 4.73
N THR A 453 -11.68 -4.44 4.91
CA THR A 453 -13.04 -4.58 5.41
C THR A 453 -13.86 -3.34 5.10
N ASP A 454 -15.18 -3.49 5.19
CA ASP A 454 -16.16 -2.44 5.07
C ASP A 454 -16.80 -2.16 6.41
N GLU A 455 -16.99 -0.90 6.73
CA GLU A 455 -17.76 -0.40 7.86
C GLU A 455 -17.45 -1.06 9.21
N PRO A 456 -16.18 -1.14 9.65
CA PRO A 456 -15.84 -1.75 10.94
C PRO A 456 -16.28 -0.85 12.09
N GLY A 457 -16.63 -1.46 13.23
CA GLY A 457 -16.87 -0.74 14.49
C GLY A 457 -15.58 -0.48 15.29
N THR A 458 -15.67 0.47 16.24
CA THR A 458 -14.50 0.85 17.07
C THR A 458 -13.94 -0.30 17.90
N ASP A 459 -14.73 -1.29 18.26
CA ASP A 459 -14.27 -2.48 19.00
C ASP A 459 -13.34 -3.37 18.16
N GLN A 460 -13.35 -3.20 16.82
CA GLN A 460 -12.49 -3.93 15.89
C GLN A 460 -11.18 -3.17 15.57
N TYR A 461 -11.09 -1.88 15.93
CA TYR A 461 -10.01 -1.00 15.50
C TYR A 461 -8.63 -1.42 15.99
N ASP A 462 -8.49 -1.92 17.22
CA ASP A 462 -7.18 -2.30 17.75
C ASP A 462 -6.56 -3.45 16.94
N GLU A 463 -7.32 -4.47 16.64
CA GLU A 463 -6.84 -5.61 15.86
C GLU A 463 -6.66 -5.25 14.39
N LEU A 464 -7.60 -4.53 13.80
CA LEU A 464 -7.49 -4.06 12.42
C LEU A 464 -6.29 -3.12 12.25
N ALA A 465 -6.08 -2.18 13.17
CA ALA A 465 -4.94 -1.26 13.12
C ALA A 465 -3.62 -2.02 13.23
N ARG A 466 -3.52 -3.00 14.12
CA ARG A 466 -2.33 -3.85 14.24
C ARG A 466 -2.00 -4.54 12.90
N ILE A 467 -2.98 -5.13 12.24
CA ILE A 467 -2.81 -5.82 10.97
C ILE A 467 -2.51 -4.82 9.85
N CYS A 468 -3.29 -3.76 9.74
CA CYS A 468 -3.15 -2.76 8.67
C CYS A 468 -1.84 -1.98 8.76
N ASN A 469 -1.40 -1.61 9.96
CA ASN A 469 -0.16 -0.89 10.15
C ASN A 469 1.04 -1.78 9.82
N ALA A 470 1.01 -3.06 10.22
CA ALA A 470 2.02 -4.03 9.85
C ALA A 470 2.06 -4.22 8.32
N TYR A 471 0.91 -4.45 7.70
CA TYR A 471 0.81 -4.55 6.24
C TYR A 471 1.37 -3.29 5.54
N TYR A 472 0.94 -2.12 5.98
CA TYR A 472 1.37 -0.84 5.41
C TYR A 472 2.89 -0.63 5.52
N GLN A 473 3.49 -1.00 6.65
CA GLN A 473 4.93 -0.92 6.87
C GLN A 473 5.68 -1.98 6.05
N GLU A 474 5.26 -3.24 6.11
CA GLU A 474 5.93 -4.35 5.46
C GLU A 474 5.83 -4.31 3.93
N THR A 475 4.72 -3.79 3.41
CA THR A 475 4.54 -3.55 1.98
C THR A 475 5.04 -2.19 1.53
N GLY A 476 5.53 -1.37 2.49
CA GLY A 476 6.11 -0.04 2.31
C GLY A 476 5.13 0.94 1.69
N GLY A 477 3.93 0.99 2.25
CA GLY A 477 2.93 1.98 1.93
C GLY A 477 1.89 1.54 0.91
N LYS A 478 1.81 0.26 0.55
CA LYS A 478 0.64 -0.25 -0.17
C LYS A 478 -0.57 -0.19 0.77
N LEU A 479 -1.68 0.33 0.27
CA LEU A 479 -2.82 0.67 1.12
C LEU A 479 -3.57 -0.58 1.61
N PRO A 480 -3.74 -0.76 2.92
CA PRO A 480 -4.82 -1.58 3.45
C PRO A 480 -6.10 -0.72 3.42
N TYR A 481 -7.00 -0.96 2.47
CA TYR A 481 -8.17 -0.12 2.28
C TYR A 481 -9.32 -0.54 3.19
N ILE A 482 -9.83 0.43 3.93
CA ILE A 482 -11.02 0.35 4.80
C ILE A 482 -11.94 1.51 4.46
N ASN A 483 -13.23 1.22 4.31
CA ASN A 483 -14.29 2.22 4.25
C ASN A 483 -15.00 2.29 5.61
N LEU A 484 -15.30 3.48 6.09
CA LEU A 484 -15.93 3.72 7.39
C LEU A 484 -17.44 3.92 7.24
N LEU A 485 -18.17 3.57 8.30
CA LEU A 485 -19.58 3.86 8.43
C LEU A 485 -19.89 5.35 8.24
N PRO A 486 -21.02 5.71 7.61
CA PRO A 486 -21.48 7.09 7.52
C PRO A 486 -22.10 7.57 8.85
N MET A 487 -22.31 8.89 8.97
CA MET A 487 -22.85 9.52 10.19
C MET A 487 -24.27 9.02 10.56
N TYR A 488 -25.06 8.54 9.59
CA TYR A 488 -26.39 7.98 9.88
C TYR A 488 -26.36 6.57 10.49
N ALA A 489 -25.19 5.99 10.72
CA ALA A 489 -25.05 4.76 11.47
C ALA A 489 -25.42 4.99 12.96
N ASN A 490 -26.10 4.02 13.57
CA ASN A 490 -26.43 4.09 14.98
C ASN A 490 -25.23 3.76 15.89
N ALA A 491 -25.38 4.04 17.19
CA ALA A 491 -24.31 3.83 18.17
C ALA A 491 -23.79 2.38 18.22
N ALA A 492 -24.67 1.38 18.01
CA ALA A 492 -24.26 -0.02 17.99
C ALA A 492 -23.43 -0.34 16.75
N GLN A 493 -23.80 0.19 15.59
CA GLN A 493 -23.01 0.03 14.36
C GLN A 493 -21.65 0.72 14.47
N LEU A 494 -21.59 1.95 14.96
CA LEU A 494 -20.32 2.65 15.18
C LEU A 494 -19.40 1.91 16.17
N LYS A 495 -19.96 1.14 17.08
CA LYS A 495 -19.19 0.34 18.04
C LYS A 495 -18.82 -1.03 17.53
N TYR A 496 -19.74 -1.78 16.93
CA TYR A 496 -19.58 -3.20 16.59
C TYR A 496 -19.47 -3.49 15.09
N GLY A 497 -19.64 -2.47 14.23
CA GLY A 497 -19.62 -2.59 12.78
C GLY A 497 -21.00 -2.75 12.14
N ALA A 498 -21.07 -2.69 10.83
CA ALA A 498 -22.31 -2.72 10.05
C ALA A 498 -23.18 -3.96 10.30
N SER A 499 -22.58 -5.09 10.63
CA SER A 499 -23.28 -6.33 10.94
C SER A 499 -24.01 -6.33 12.29
N ALA A 500 -23.78 -5.34 13.15
CA ALA A 500 -24.54 -5.18 14.37
C ALA A 500 -25.99 -4.86 14.00
N ALA A 501 -26.91 -5.76 14.32
CA ALA A 501 -28.31 -5.70 13.91
C ALA A 501 -28.88 -4.30 14.10
N ALA A 502 -29.14 -3.63 13.01
CA ALA A 502 -29.70 -2.30 13.01
C ALA A 502 -31.13 -2.38 13.59
N ILE A 503 -31.32 -1.77 14.73
CA ILE A 503 -32.64 -1.67 15.29
C ILE A 503 -33.36 -0.44 14.75
N GLU A 504 -32.67 0.64 14.40
CA GLU A 504 -33.21 1.80 13.68
C GLU A 504 -32.10 2.60 13.00
N TYR A 505 -32.21 2.88 11.69
CA TYR A 505 -31.19 3.41 10.81
C TYR A 505 -30.91 4.92 10.94
N TYR A 506 -31.51 5.67 11.86
CA TYR A 506 -31.57 7.12 11.78
C TYR A 506 -31.24 7.91 13.05
N ASP A 507 -30.49 7.34 13.98
CA ASP A 507 -29.96 8.12 15.11
C ASP A 507 -28.57 8.65 14.74
N SER A 508 -28.53 9.75 13.96
CA SER A 508 -27.29 10.48 13.73
C SER A 508 -26.81 11.12 15.03
N ASP A 509 -25.66 10.72 15.51
CA ASP A 509 -24.97 11.40 16.61
C ASP A 509 -23.65 12.00 16.08
N PRO A 510 -23.62 13.31 15.76
CA PRO A 510 -22.43 13.98 15.24
C PRO A 510 -21.21 13.86 16.15
N GLU A 511 -21.40 13.87 17.46
CA GLU A 511 -20.31 13.76 18.44
C GLU A 511 -19.72 12.36 18.48
N LEU A 512 -20.58 11.35 18.44
CA LEU A 512 -20.17 9.95 18.40
C LEU A 512 -19.48 9.62 17.08
N PHE A 513 -20.02 10.12 15.96
CA PHE A 513 -19.39 9.97 14.65
C PHE A 513 -18.00 10.65 14.58
N LYS A 514 -17.84 11.84 15.18
CA LYS A 514 -16.53 12.49 15.28
C LYS A 514 -15.54 11.62 16.04
N LYS A 515 -15.94 11.08 17.20
CA LYS A 515 -15.09 10.16 18.00
C LYS A 515 -14.71 8.90 17.23
N TYR A 516 -15.63 8.37 16.44
CA TYR A 516 -15.40 7.21 15.58
C TYR A 516 -14.34 7.49 14.50
N CYS A 517 -14.43 8.64 13.82
CA CYS A 517 -13.48 9.08 12.82
C CYS A 517 -12.10 9.37 13.43
N ASP A 518 -12.06 10.08 14.57
CA ASP A 518 -10.79 10.41 15.25
C ASP A 518 -10.07 9.15 15.71
N ALA A 519 -10.79 8.19 16.33
CA ALA A 519 -10.22 6.92 16.76
C ALA A 519 -9.59 6.13 15.59
N PHE A 520 -10.21 6.17 14.40
CA PHE A 520 -9.60 5.60 13.21
C PHE A 520 -8.31 6.35 12.85
N CYS A 521 -8.37 7.67 12.76
CA CYS A 521 -7.22 8.49 12.40
C CYS A 521 -6.02 8.31 13.35
N GLU A 522 -6.27 8.14 14.63
CA GLU A 522 -5.24 7.94 15.66
C GLU A 522 -4.58 6.57 15.58
N LYS A 523 -5.35 5.52 15.30
CA LYS A 523 -4.87 4.14 15.38
C LYS A 523 -4.24 3.63 14.07
N PHE A 524 -4.73 4.10 12.92
CA PHE A 524 -4.31 3.59 11.62
C PHE A 524 -3.22 4.49 11.00
N ALA A 525 -2.08 3.89 10.64
CA ALA A 525 -0.97 4.59 10.00
C ALA A 525 -1.24 5.05 8.56
N PRO A 526 -2.04 4.32 7.72
CA PRO A 526 -2.31 4.75 6.35
C PRO A 526 -2.80 6.20 6.27
N PRO A 527 -2.38 6.97 5.25
CA PRO A 527 -2.51 8.43 5.23
C PRO A 527 -3.88 8.93 4.75
N TYR A 528 -4.92 8.16 4.91
CA TYR A 528 -6.27 8.49 4.45
C TYR A 528 -7.33 8.13 5.48
N ILE A 529 -8.52 8.69 5.28
CA ILE A 529 -9.77 8.27 5.88
C ILE A 529 -10.85 8.29 4.79
N CYS A 530 -11.66 7.25 4.71
CA CYS A 530 -12.71 7.10 3.71
C CYS A 530 -14.04 6.72 4.36
N THR A 531 -15.12 7.26 3.84
CA THR A 531 -16.49 6.89 4.22
C THR A 531 -17.39 6.89 2.98
N ASP A 532 -18.59 6.38 3.11
CA ASP A 532 -19.62 6.47 2.11
C ASP A 532 -20.81 7.28 2.63
N ILE A 533 -21.32 8.19 1.82
CA ILE A 533 -22.47 9.03 2.16
C ILE A 533 -23.36 9.15 0.92
N TYR A 534 -24.57 8.61 1.02
CA TYR A 534 -25.51 8.53 -0.11
C TYR A 534 -26.66 9.51 0.08
N PRO A 535 -26.56 10.74 -0.47
CA PRO A 535 -27.49 11.81 -0.16
C PRO A 535 -28.83 11.74 -0.88
N LEU A 536 -28.92 11.01 -1.99
CA LEU A 536 -30.06 11.08 -2.89
C LEU A 536 -31.10 10.01 -2.53
N ASN A 537 -32.25 10.43 -2.02
CA ASN A 537 -33.35 9.55 -1.64
C ASN A 537 -34.58 9.80 -2.51
N TRP A 538 -35.47 8.82 -2.53
CA TRP A 538 -36.79 8.92 -3.14
C TRP A 538 -37.85 8.56 -2.12
N THR A 539 -38.50 9.57 -1.54
CA THR A 539 -39.48 9.41 -0.48
C THR A 539 -40.84 9.91 -0.95
N ASN A 540 -41.87 9.06 -0.85
CA ASN A 540 -43.26 9.38 -1.26
C ASN A 540 -43.38 9.92 -2.70
N GLY A 541 -42.62 9.36 -3.63
CA GLY A 541 -42.63 9.79 -5.04
C GLY A 541 -41.93 11.13 -5.31
N LYS A 542 -41.23 11.68 -4.31
CA LYS A 542 -40.47 12.93 -4.42
C LYS A 542 -39.01 12.68 -4.16
N ARG A 543 -38.17 13.45 -4.82
CA ARG A 543 -36.74 13.57 -4.52
C ARG A 543 -36.53 14.23 -3.17
N THR A 544 -35.67 13.68 -2.36
CA THR A 544 -35.21 14.29 -1.13
C THR A 544 -33.70 14.13 -0.99
N THR A 545 -33.06 15.09 -0.35
CA THR A 545 -31.64 15.04 -0.01
C THR A 545 -31.51 14.72 1.47
N TYR A 546 -30.53 13.87 1.82
CA TYR A 546 -30.22 13.59 3.22
C TYR A 546 -29.90 14.88 3.97
N GLN A 547 -30.64 15.15 5.04
CA GLN A 547 -30.63 16.46 5.70
C GLN A 547 -29.29 16.84 6.35
N ASP A 548 -28.51 15.84 6.80
CA ASP A 548 -27.24 16.07 7.48
C ASP A 548 -26.04 15.80 6.56
N TYR A 549 -26.23 15.93 5.23
CA TYR A 549 -25.21 15.60 4.23
C TYR A 549 -23.93 16.41 4.42
N CYS A 550 -24.01 17.73 4.48
CA CYS A 550 -22.85 18.59 4.66
C CYS A 550 -22.24 18.44 6.06
N GLU A 551 -23.05 18.17 7.09
CA GLU A 551 -22.50 17.90 8.43
C GLU A 551 -21.70 16.61 8.46
N SER A 552 -22.18 15.53 7.85
CA SER A 552 -21.44 14.27 7.73
C SER A 552 -20.09 14.46 7.06
N ILE A 553 -20.06 15.18 5.93
CA ILE A 553 -18.80 15.47 5.21
C ILE A 553 -17.88 16.37 6.04
N ASN A 554 -18.44 17.39 6.68
CA ASN A 554 -17.69 18.34 7.50
C ASN A 554 -16.96 17.64 8.66
N ILE A 555 -17.62 16.73 9.36
CA ILE A 555 -17.05 16.00 10.50
C ILE A 555 -15.86 15.14 10.06
N ILE A 556 -16.02 14.28 9.05
CA ILE A 556 -14.93 13.43 8.61
C ILE A 556 -13.79 14.23 7.99
N ALA A 557 -14.09 15.29 7.26
CA ALA A 557 -13.08 16.19 6.71
C ALA A 557 -12.32 16.95 7.81
N ALA A 558 -12.99 17.32 8.92
CA ALA A 558 -12.34 17.90 10.09
C ALA A 558 -11.37 16.90 10.74
N SER A 559 -11.81 15.66 10.98
CA SER A 559 -10.92 14.59 11.48
C SER A 559 -9.71 14.37 10.56
N ALA A 560 -9.94 14.34 9.24
CA ALA A 560 -8.86 14.21 8.27
C ALA A 560 -7.83 15.36 8.38
N ARG A 561 -8.29 16.62 8.49
CA ARG A 561 -7.40 17.79 8.65
C ARG A 561 -6.63 17.77 9.97
N GLU A 562 -7.31 17.49 11.07
CA GLU A 562 -6.72 17.44 12.43
C GLU A 562 -5.60 16.40 12.52
N HIS A 563 -5.79 15.25 11.87
CA HIS A 563 -4.85 14.13 11.86
C HIS A 563 -3.96 14.07 10.60
N ARG A 564 -3.98 15.11 9.74
CA ARG A 564 -3.17 15.22 8.50
C ARG A 564 -3.34 14.03 7.55
N LYS A 565 -4.55 13.53 7.42
CA LYS A 565 -4.91 12.47 6.48
C LYS A 565 -5.66 13.03 5.27
N ALA A 566 -5.60 12.32 4.14
CA ALA A 566 -6.47 12.63 3.01
C ALA A 566 -7.90 12.19 3.31
N PHE A 567 -8.86 13.02 2.99
CA PHE A 567 -10.25 12.67 3.00
C PHE A 567 -10.66 12.08 1.64
N TRP A 568 -11.27 10.90 1.66
CA TRP A 568 -11.89 10.21 0.51
C TRP A 568 -13.34 9.90 0.82
N CYS A 569 -14.17 9.81 -0.22
CA CYS A 569 -15.59 9.53 -0.03
C CYS A 569 -16.20 8.78 -1.21
N CYS A 570 -17.10 7.84 -0.91
CA CYS A 570 -17.89 7.16 -1.91
C CYS A 570 -19.08 8.03 -2.36
N LEU A 571 -19.20 8.21 -3.68
CA LEU A 571 -20.31 8.85 -4.35
C LEU A 571 -21.44 7.84 -4.58
N GLN A 572 -22.67 8.29 -4.45
CA GLN A 572 -23.83 7.50 -4.85
C GLN A 572 -23.93 7.42 -6.37
N THR A 573 -23.91 6.20 -6.90
CA THR A 573 -24.03 5.94 -8.34
C THR A 573 -25.16 4.95 -8.70
N PHE A 574 -25.81 4.42 -7.70
CA PHE A 574 -26.78 3.33 -7.83
C PHE A 574 -28.20 3.80 -7.53
N ALA A 575 -29.15 3.01 -8.01
CA ALA A 575 -30.55 3.04 -7.58
C ALA A 575 -30.81 1.86 -6.65
N TRP A 576 -31.21 2.12 -5.40
CA TRP A 576 -31.63 1.07 -4.46
C TRP A 576 -33.14 1.08 -4.36
N VAL A 577 -33.74 -0.07 -4.61
CA VAL A 577 -35.13 -0.34 -4.99
C VAL A 577 -36.23 0.55 -4.39
N ALA A 578 -36.16 1.01 -3.20
CA ALA A 578 -37.26 1.79 -2.61
C ALA A 578 -36.86 3.20 -2.16
N SER A 579 -35.60 3.45 -1.90
CA SER A 579 -35.16 4.68 -1.24
C SER A 579 -34.05 5.44 -1.94
N LYS A 580 -33.32 4.80 -2.86
CA LYS A 580 -32.20 5.41 -3.60
C LYS A 580 -32.47 5.37 -5.10
N ARG A 581 -31.97 6.33 -5.84
CA ARG A 581 -32.14 6.45 -7.28
C ARG A 581 -30.82 6.75 -7.97
N THR A 582 -30.71 6.40 -9.24
CA THR A 582 -29.56 6.73 -10.06
C THR A 582 -29.42 8.23 -10.19
N PRO A 583 -28.23 8.81 -9.92
CA PRO A 583 -27.99 10.23 -10.10
C PRO A 583 -28.01 10.65 -11.57
N THR A 584 -28.32 11.91 -11.81
CA THR A 584 -28.14 12.62 -13.07
C THR A 584 -26.75 13.26 -13.13
N GLU A 585 -26.32 13.76 -14.28
CA GLU A 585 -25.07 14.50 -14.44
C GLU A 585 -24.95 15.67 -13.45
N ALA A 586 -26.03 16.47 -13.28
CA ALA A 586 -26.07 17.56 -12.33
C ALA A 586 -25.85 17.09 -10.87
N GLU A 587 -26.41 15.94 -10.53
CA GLU A 587 -26.28 15.36 -9.18
C GLU A 587 -24.91 14.72 -8.95
N PHE A 588 -24.29 14.13 -9.98
CA PHE A 588 -22.90 13.71 -9.92
C PHE A 588 -21.97 14.90 -9.69
N ARG A 589 -22.19 15.98 -10.43
CA ARG A 589 -21.39 17.21 -10.28
C ARG A 589 -21.58 17.80 -8.90
N TRP A 590 -22.82 17.89 -8.42
CA TRP A 590 -23.14 18.39 -7.11
C TRP A 590 -22.45 17.60 -6.00
N GLN A 591 -22.56 16.27 -5.99
CA GLN A 591 -21.87 15.42 -5.02
C GLN A 591 -20.35 15.64 -5.07
N SER A 592 -19.77 15.63 -6.27
CA SER A 592 -18.32 15.79 -6.47
C SER A 592 -17.83 17.12 -5.91
N TYR A 593 -18.48 18.22 -6.28
CA TYR A 593 -18.04 19.54 -5.83
C TYR A 593 -18.38 19.84 -4.37
N CYS A 594 -19.44 19.26 -3.80
CA CYS A 594 -19.67 19.29 -2.36
C CYS A 594 -18.50 18.65 -1.61
N LEU A 595 -18.07 17.46 -2.02
CA LEU A 595 -16.93 16.77 -1.42
C LEU A 595 -15.62 17.54 -1.62
N LEU A 596 -15.38 18.06 -2.81
CA LEU A 596 -14.21 18.94 -3.07
C LEU A 596 -14.21 20.17 -2.18
N SER A 597 -15.38 20.77 -1.88
CA SER A 597 -15.49 21.94 -1.00
C SER A 597 -14.99 21.67 0.43
N PHE A 598 -15.03 20.45 0.88
CA PHE A 598 -14.46 20.01 2.17
C PHE A 598 -13.06 19.40 2.03
N GLY A 599 -12.43 19.49 0.85
CA GLY A 599 -11.06 19.04 0.64
C GLY A 599 -10.91 17.55 0.30
N CYS A 600 -11.97 16.92 -0.19
CA CYS A 600 -11.91 15.52 -0.63
C CYS A 600 -10.91 15.33 -1.77
N ARG A 601 -10.06 14.32 -1.67
CA ARG A 601 -9.01 14.00 -2.65
C ARG A 601 -9.16 12.61 -3.28
N GLY A 602 -10.23 11.91 -2.94
CA GLY A 602 -10.61 10.63 -3.55
C GLY A 602 -12.10 10.53 -3.71
N LEU A 603 -12.58 10.54 -4.94
CA LEU A 603 -13.99 10.36 -5.29
C LEU A 603 -14.18 8.95 -5.82
N LEU A 604 -14.90 8.13 -5.08
CA LEU A 604 -15.15 6.73 -5.39
C LEU A 604 -16.62 6.54 -5.74
N CYS A 605 -16.89 5.87 -6.83
CA CYS A 605 -18.27 5.50 -7.16
C CYS A 605 -18.65 4.19 -6.46
N TRP A 606 -19.66 4.17 -5.66
CA TRP A 606 -20.28 2.94 -5.21
C TRP A 606 -21.65 2.79 -5.87
N THR A 607 -21.76 1.90 -6.85
CA THR A 607 -20.80 0.92 -7.35
C THR A 607 -20.50 1.17 -8.83
N TYR A 608 -19.45 0.53 -9.38
CA TYR A 608 -19.21 0.59 -10.82
C TYR A 608 -20.20 -0.31 -11.59
N ALA A 609 -20.33 -1.57 -11.18
CA ALA A 609 -21.27 -2.52 -11.79
C ALA A 609 -22.47 -2.77 -10.87
N GLY A 610 -23.65 -2.90 -11.45
CA GLY A 610 -24.85 -3.31 -10.74
C GLY A 610 -24.74 -4.74 -10.21
N TYR A 611 -25.36 -5.00 -9.04
CA TYR A 611 -25.37 -6.34 -8.45
C TYR A 611 -26.49 -7.23 -8.99
N GLU A 612 -27.64 -6.61 -9.23
CA GLU A 612 -28.87 -7.24 -9.71
C GLU A 612 -29.49 -6.37 -10.79
N PRO A 613 -30.36 -6.90 -11.66
CA PRO A 613 -31.03 -6.11 -12.68
C PRO A 613 -31.80 -4.90 -12.14
N GLU A 614 -32.30 -5.03 -10.90
CA GLU A 614 -33.05 -4.00 -10.18
C GLU A 614 -32.18 -2.93 -9.56
N PHE A 615 -30.87 -3.18 -9.48
CA PHE A 615 -29.86 -2.24 -8.93
C PHE A 615 -28.88 -1.79 -10.00
N PRO A 616 -29.33 -1.05 -11.02
CA PRO A 616 -28.42 -0.50 -12.01
C PRO A 616 -27.50 0.53 -11.35
N SER A 617 -26.26 0.58 -11.83
CA SER A 617 -25.28 1.58 -11.44
C SER A 617 -24.64 2.19 -12.69
N LEU A 618 -23.33 2.41 -12.70
CA LEU A 618 -22.64 2.89 -13.91
C LEU A 618 -22.70 1.85 -15.04
N LEU A 619 -22.60 0.57 -14.67
CA LEU A 619 -22.89 -0.53 -15.57
C LEU A 619 -24.12 -1.30 -15.09
N THR A 620 -24.78 -1.94 -16.02
CA THR A 620 -25.75 -3.00 -15.73
C THR A 620 -25.03 -4.25 -15.22
N VAL A 621 -25.77 -5.22 -14.66
CA VAL A 621 -25.20 -6.49 -14.18
C VAL A 621 -24.49 -7.29 -15.27
N ASP A 622 -24.90 -7.11 -16.52
CA ASP A 622 -24.29 -7.73 -17.71
C ASP A 622 -23.20 -6.86 -18.37
N GLY A 623 -22.72 -5.83 -17.68
CA GLY A 623 -21.56 -5.04 -18.06
C GLY A 623 -21.80 -3.93 -19.10
N ARG A 624 -23.07 -3.65 -19.48
CA ARG A 624 -23.37 -2.56 -20.41
C ARG A 624 -23.37 -1.20 -19.71
N ARG A 625 -22.85 -0.16 -20.36
CA ARG A 625 -22.87 1.23 -19.88
C ARG A 625 -24.29 1.74 -19.74
N THR A 626 -24.60 2.34 -18.60
CA THR A 626 -25.85 3.09 -18.37
C THR A 626 -25.65 4.57 -18.69
N ASN A 627 -26.72 5.38 -18.67
CA ASN A 627 -26.58 6.83 -18.78
C ASN A 627 -25.72 7.39 -17.66
N ALA A 628 -25.83 6.85 -16.45
CA ALA A 628 -25.02 7.27 -15.32
C ALA A 628 -23.50 7.08 -15.54
N TRP A 629 -23.08 6.13 -16.38
CA TRP A 629 -21.67 5.99 -16.78
C TRP A 629 -21.18 7.21 -17.57
N TYR A 630 -21.96 7.66 -18.54
CA TYR A 630 -21.61 8.83 -19.37
C TYR A 630 -21.63 10.11 -18.56
N ASP A 631 -22.59 10.24 -17.63
CA ASP A 631 -22.73 11.37 -16.71
C ASP A 631 -21.51 11.44 -15.77
N ALA A 632 -21.14 10.31 -15.16
CA ALA A 632 -19.95 10.22 -14.31
C ALA A 632 -18.66 10.52 -15.09
N ALA A 633 -18.50 9.95 -16.28
CA ALA A 633 -17.34 10.19 -17.13
C ALA A 633 -17.18 11.68 -17.49
N THR A 634 -18.30 12.38 -17.78
CA THR A 634 -18.32 13.81 -18.04
C THR A 634 -17.79 14.59 -16.83
N VAL A 635 -18.35 14.34 -15.65
CA VAL A 635 -17.98 15.05 -14.41
C VAL A 635 -16.56 14.72 -13.97
N PHE A 636 -16.14 13.46 -14.09
CA PHE A 636 -14.77 13.07 -13.73
C PHE A 636 -13.72 13.69 -14.64
N LYS A 637 -14.05 13.88 -15.94
CA LYS A 637 -13.18 14.65 -16.83
C LYS A 637 -13.05 16.11 -16.39
N GLU A 638 -14.14 16.75 -15.96
CA GLU A 638 -14.10 18.11 -15.39
C GLU A 638 -13.22 18.17 -14.14
N VAL A 639 -13.41 17.24 -13.18
CA VAL A 639 -12.62 17.15 -11.96
C VAL A 639 -11.14 16.89 -12.26
N ARG A 640 -10.84 16.02 -13.25
CA ARG A 640 -9.47 15.75 -13.67
C ARG A 640 -8.74 17.00 -14.18
N GLN A 641 -9.43 17.84 -14.92
CA GLN A 641 -8.85 19.10 -15.42
C GLN A 641 -8.53 20.09 -14.30
N VAL A 642 -9.27 20.05 -13.22
CA VAL A 642 -9.04 20.90 -12.02
C VAL A 642 -7.97 20.31 -11.10
N SER A 643 -7.72 19.01 -11.17
CA SER A 643 -6.93 18.25 -10.20
C SER A 643 -5.56 18.86 -9.90
N ASP A 644 -4.77 19.19 -10.95
CA ASP A 644 -3.42 19.74 -10.79
C ASP A 644 -3.39 21.13 -10.11
N ALA A 645 -4.45 21.90 -10.28
CA ALA A 645 -4.61 23.17 -9.57
C ALA A 645 -5.03 22.93 -8.12
N PHE A 646 -6.05 22.10 -7.91
CA PHE A 646 -6.67 21.84 -6.62
C PHE A 646 -5.70 21.23 -5.60
N ILE A 647 -4.86 20.29 -6.01
CA ILE A 647 -3.93 19.59 -5.09
C ILE A 647 -2.86 20.51 -4.48
N ARG A 648 -2.65 21.71 -5.03
CA ARG A 648 -1.71 22.70 -4.52
C ARG A 648 -2.22 23.49 -3.31
N TYR A 649 -3.45 23.21 -2.88
CA TYR A 649 -4.11 23.92 -1.80
C TYR A 649 -4.58 22.96 -0.70
N GLN A 650 -4.49 23.44 0.55
CA GLN A 650 -5.02 22.77 1.73
C GLN A 650 -6.40 23.33 2.08
N ASN A 651 -7.33 22.43 2.36
CA ASN A 651 -8.66 22.81 2.81
C ASN A 651 -8.62 23.37 4.24
N LEU A 652 -9.26 24.52 4.45
CA LEU A 652 -9.42 25.18 5.74
C LEU A 652 -10.79 24.90 6.38
N GLY A 653 -11.68 24.24 5.64
CA GLY A 653 -13.08 24.04 5.95
C GLY A 653 -13.98 24.72 4.91
N ALA A 654 -15.24 24.88 5.23
CA ALA A 654 -16.25 25.48 4.36
C ALA A 654 -17.19 26.42 5.14
N PHE A 655 -18.00 27.20 4.42
CA PHE A 655 -19.15 27.90 4.97
C PHE A 655 -20.31 27.90 3.98
N ALA A 656 -21.52 28.13 4.48
CA ALA A 656 -22.73 28.26 3.67
C ALA A 656 -23.13 29.72 3.53
N HIS A 657 -23.51 30.13 2.31
CA HIS A 657 -24.11 31.41 2.01
C HIS A 657 -25.58 31.23 1.63
N GLY A 658 -26.47 32.07 2.10
CA GLY A 658 -27.90 32.03 1.75
C GLY A 658 -28.64 30.79 2.24
N CYS A 659 -28.14 30.12 3.30
CA CYS A 659 -28.80 28.94 3.89
C CYS A 659 -30.17 29.29 4.46
N THR A 660 -31.19 28.49 4.15
CA THR A 660 -32.57 28.63 4.64
C THR A 660 -33.04 27.36 5.30
N ASP A 661 -34.24 27.39 5.91
CA ASP A 661 -34.87 26.16 6.44
C ASP A 661 -35.28 25.15 5.35
N GLN A 662 -35.29 25.57 4.08
CA GLN A 662 -35.57 24.70 2.95
C GLN A 662 -34.29 23.99 2.43
N THR A 663 -33.13 24.34 2.96
CA THR A 663 -31.84 23.71 2.63
C THR A 663 -31.17 23.12 3.88
N PRO A 664 -31.84 22.21 4.63
CA PRO A 664 -31.29 21.65 5.87
C PRO A 664 -29.97 20.91 5.63
N TYR A 665 -29.80 20.28 4.48
CA TYR A 665 -28.59 19.54 4.08
C TYR A 665 -27.34 20.44 3.91
N LEU A 666 -27.52 21.77 3.92
CA LEU A 666 -26.42 22.76 3.87
C LEU A 666 -25.99 23.25 5.26
N LYS A 667 -26.69 22.87 6.31
CA LYS A 667 -26.32 23.20 7.69
C LYS A 667 -25.21 22.27 8.19
N PHE A 668 -24.18 22.83 8.81
CA PHE A 668 -23.11 22.08 9.46
C PHE A 668 -22.43 22.91 10.56
N SER A 669 -21.77 22.20 11.46
CA SER A 669 -21.06 22.76 12.60
C SER A 669 -19.72 23.41 12.20
N ASN A 670 -19.26 24.35 13.02
CA ASN A 670 -17.93 24.96 12.89
C ASN A 670 -17.59 25.50 11.48
N PRO A 671 -18.47 26.27 10.82
CA PRO A 671 -18.16 26.83 9.53
C PRO A 671 -16.99 27.82 9.62
N VAL A 672 -16.24 27.96 8.53
CA VAL A 672 -15.20 29.00 8.41
C VAL A 672 -15.85 30.35 8.57
N ARG A 673 -15.39 31.14 9.53
CA ARG A 673 -15.96 32.46 9.86
C ARG A 673 -15.21 33.62 9.23
N ASP A 674 -13.94 33.44 8.97
CA ASP A 674 -13.06 34.45 8.39
C ASP A 674 -12.28 33.87 7.23
N PHE A 675 -12.60 34.34 6.02
CA PHE A 675 -11.88 33.99 4.81
C PHE A 675 -11.69 35.27 3.98
N PRO A 676 -10.63 36.07 4.28
CA PRO A 676 -10.46 37.41 3.78
C PRO A 676 -10.30 37.51 2.26
N THR A 677 -10.03 36.40 1.58
CA THR A 677 -9.98 36.33 0.11
C THR A 677 -11.32 36.68 -0.52
N ILE A 678 -12.43 36.36 0.12
CA ILE A 678 -13.78 36.72 -0.34
C ILE A 678 -14.28 37.88 0.54
N GLN A 679 -14.26 39.11 -0.01
CA GLN A 679 -14.71 40.31 0.68
C GLN A 679 -16.24 40.47 0.65
N GLN A 680 -16.89 39.99 -0.42
CA GLN A 680 -18.33 40.11 -0.60
C GLN A 680 -18.84 38.97 -1.52
N ILE A 681 -20.00 38.42 -1.17
CA ILE A 681 -20.81 37.55 -2.04
C ILE A 681 -22.18 38.23 -2.21
N GLN A 682 -22.61 38.39 -3.45
CA GLN A 682 -23.97 38.79 -3.81
C GLN A 682 -24.60 37.64 -4.61
N CYS A 683 -25.49 36.93 -3.99
CA CYS A 683 -26.23 35.81 -4.60
C CYS A 683 -27.52 35.57 -3.77
N ASP A 684 -28.65 35.40 -4.44
CA ASP A 684 -29.93 35.13 -3.79
C ASP A 684 -30.12 33.60 -3.57
N ASP A 685 -29.31 32.80 -4.23
CA ASP A 685 -29.36 31.34 -4.14
C ASP A 685 -28.39 30.78 -3.10
N PRO A 686 -28.72 29.63 -2.47
CA PRO A 686 -27.83 29.02 -1.50
C PRO A 686 -26.57 28.50 -2.15
N LEU A 687 -25.41 28.83 -1.55
CA LEU A 687 -24.09 28.38 -2.01
C LEU A 687 -23.34 27.66 -0.89
N LEU A 688 -22.64 26.59 -1.22
CA LEU A 688 -21.56 26.02 -0.40
C LEU A 688 -20.22 26.60 -0.88
N VAL A 689 -19.43 27.12 0.07
CA VAL A 689 -18.12 27.72 -0.20
C VAL A 689 -17.04 26.95 0.55
N GLY A 690 -16.18 26.23 -0.17
CA GLY A 690 -14.99 25.60 0.40
C GLY A 690 -13.81 26.58 0.38
N CYS A 691 -13.06 26.65 1.47
CA CYS A 691 -11.95 27.59 1.67
C CYS A 691 -10.61 26.87 1.66
N PHE A 692 -9.62 27.43 0.96
CA PHE A 692 -8.31 26.80 0.79
C PHE A 692 -7.18 27.81 0.89
N ALA A 693 -6.07 27.38 1.50
CA ALA A 693 -4.80 28.09 1.50
C ALA A 693 -3.80 27.38 0.58
N LYS A 694 -2.96 28.12 -0.11
CA LYS A 694 -1.90 27.55 -0.96
C LYS A 694 -0.86 26.87 -0.09
N ASP A 695 -0.40 25.67 -0.49
CA ASP A 695 0.58 24.88 0.25
C ASP A 695 1.93 25.59 0.41
N ALA A 696 2.32 26.36 -0.60
CA ALA A 696 3.57 27.12 -0.59
C ALA A 696 3.38 28.50 -1.23
N GLY A 697 3.79 29.53 -0.52
CA GLY A 697 3.71 30.92 -0.98
C GLY A 697 2.35 31.59 -0.73
N PRO A 698 2.19 32.86 -1.13
CA PRO A 698 0.94 33.58 -1.02
C PRO A 698 -0.09 33.07 -2.03
N GLY A 699 -1.34 33.23 -1.71
CA GLY A 699 -2.47 32.83 -2.55
C GLY A 699 -3.49 32.01 -1.79
N ALA A 700 -4.71 32.05 -2.27
CA ALA A 700 -5.82 31.28 -1.73
C ALA A 700 -6.67 30.72 -2.88
N ALA A 701 -7.47 29.74 -2.56
CA ALA A 701 -8.45 29.24 -3.50
C ALA A 701 -9.77 28.97 -2.77
N PHE A 702 -10.84 28.88 -3.51
CA PHE A 702 -12.14 28.47 -2.97
C PHE A 702 -12.95 27.72 -4.02
N THR A 703 -13.90 26.93 -3.54
CA THR A 703 -14.95 26.37 -4.39
C THR A 703 -16.25 27.10 -4.15
N LEU A 704 -17.08 27.19 -5.17
CA LEU A 704 -18.47 27.58 -5.05
C LEU A 704 -19.33 26.47 -5.64
N VAL A 705 -20.38 26.10 -4.92
CA VAL A 705 -21.36 25.11 -5.41
C VAL A 705 -22.77 25.71 -5.27
N ASN A 706 -23.52 25.69 -6.37
CA ASN A 706 -24.94 26.07 -6.32
C ASN A 706 -25.74 24.96 -5.63
N MET A 707 -26.26 25.27 -4.45
CA MET A 707 -26.98 24.36 -3.57
C MET A 707 -28.50 24.46 -3.71
N SER A 708 -28.99 25.12 -4.76
CA SER A 708 -30.42 25.14 -5.09
C SER A 708 -30.91 23.72 -5.37
N GLU A 709 -32.25 23.51 -5.18
CA GLU A 709 -32.85 22.22 -5.51
C GLU A 709 -32.45 21.73 -6.90
N LEU A 710 -31.93 20.50 -6.97
CA LEU A 710 -31.37 19.94 -8.21
C LEU A 710 -32.41 19.72 -9.31
N GLU A 711 -33.70 19.62 -8.95
CA GLU A 711 -34.82 19.49 -9.91
C GLU A 711 -35.29 20.85 -10.45
N ALA A 712 -35.04 21.92 -9.69
CA ALA A 712 -35.30 23.25 -10.18
C ALA A 712 -34.15 23.63 -11.12
N VAL A 713 -34.37 23.69 -12.41
CA VAL A 713 -33.39 24.17 -13.39
C VAL A 713 -33.13 25.66 -13.15
N LYS A 714 -32.40 25.96 -12.06
CA LYS A 714 -32.15 27.32 -11.59
C LYS A 714 -30.68 27.66 -11.73
N THR A 715 -30.38 28.80 -12.35
CA THR A 715 -29.03 29.31 -12.53
C THR A 715 -28.80 30.41 -11.51
N ALA A 716 -27.92 30.18 -10.55
CA ALA A 716 -27.46 31.18 -9.59
C ALA A 716 -26.57 32.22 -10.28
N GLN A 717 -26.90 33.49 -10.11
CA GLN A 717 -26.09 34.62 -10.54
C GLN A 717 -25.23 35.08 -9.34
N VAL A 718 -23.93 34.84 -9.41
CA VAL A 718 -23.02 35.12 -8.31
C VAL A 718 -22.13 36.29 -8.68
N LYS A 719 -22.06 37.32 -7.83
CA LYS A 719 -21.13 38.41 -7.94
C LYS A 719 -20.19 38.40 -6.72
N LEU A 720 -18.90 38.50 -6.96
CA LEU A 720 -17.87 38.37 -5.94
C LEU A 720 -16.98 39.60 -5.92
N ARG A 721 -16.68 40.14 -4.74
CA ARG A 721 -15.53 41.03 -4.52
C ARG A 721 -14.43 40.22 -3.86
N LEU A 722 -13.27 40.16 -4.49
CA LEU A 722 -12.12 39.36 -4.08
C LEU A 722 -10.92 40.23 -3.70
N ALA A 723 -10.09 39.77 -2.80
CA ALA A 723 -8.90 40.45 -2.29
C ALA A 723 -7.62 40.12 -3.09
N GLY A 724 -7.71 39.89 -4.37
CA GLY A 724 -6.56 39.56 -5.22
C GLY A 724 -6.62 40.28 -6.54
N SER A 725 -5.50 40.32 -7.23
CA SER A 725 -5.37 41.00 -8.53
C SER A 725 -5.46 40.01 -9.71
N SER A 726 -5.26 38.73 -9.48
CA SER A 726 -5.32 37.69 -10.49
C SER A 726 -6.32 36.62 -10.03
N VAL A 727 -7.35 36.38 -10.84
CA VAL A 727 -8.39 35.40 -10.54
C VAL A 727 -8.53 34.42 -11.70
N VAL A 728 -8.37 33.14 -11.39
CA VAL A 728 -8.57 32.04 -12.32
C VAL A 728 -9.73 31.18 -11.84
N ALA A 729 -10.70 30.95 -12.70
CA ALA A 729 -11.81 30.03 -12.44
C ALA A 729 -11.73 28.80 -13.34
N TRP A 730 -12.31 27.72 -12.87
CA TRP A 730 -12.36 26.44 -13.58
C TRP A 730 -13.81 25.97 -13.80
N PRO A 731 -14.66 26.74 -14.54
CA PRO A 731 -16.02 26.32 -14.83
C PRO A 731 -15.99 25.05 -15.66
N ARG A 732 -16.65 24.00 -15.18
CA ARG A 732 -16.66 22.66 -15.81
C ARG A 732 -15.26 22.15 -16.19
N GLY A 733 -14.29 22.40 -15.31
CA GLY A 733 -12.89 21.99 -15.50
C GLY A 733 -12.09 22.86 -16.48
N GLN A 734 -12.67 23.81 -17.16
CA GLN A 734 -11.96 24.66 -18.13
C GLN A 734 -11.35 25.90 -17.47
N ARG A 735 -10.06 26.06 -17.65
CA ARG A 735 -9.34 27.22 -17.09
C ARG A 735 -9.75 28.52 -17.75
N ALA A 736 -10.23 29.50 -16.98
CA ALA A 736 -10.60 30.82 -17.44
C ALA A 736 -9.97 31.89 -16.52
N VAL A 737 -9.32 32.89 -17.10
CA VAL A 737 -8.88 34.11 -16.37
C VAL A 737 -10.04 35.06 -16.31
N LEU A 738 -10.42 35.48 -15.13
CA LEU A 738 -11.54 36.42 -14.94
C LEU A 738 -11.03 37.85 -14.77
N SER A 739 -11.81 38.79 -15.29
CA SER A 739 -11.62 40.21 -15.04
C SER A 739 -12.83 40.79 -14.31
N PRO A 740 -12.63 41.69 -13.32
CA PRO A 740 -13.74 42.34 -12.66
C PRO A 740 -14.43 43.35 -13.57
N ASP A 741 -15.67 43.67 -13.29
CA ASP A 741 -16.41 44.78 -13.91
C ASP A 741 -15.90 46.16 -13.39
N ALA A 742 -16.57 47.24 -13.83
CA ALA A 742 -16.22 48.60 -13.42
C ALA A 742 -16.36 48.84 -11.91
N ASP A 743 -17.19 48.07 -11.23
CA ASP A 743 -17.40 48.11 -9.78
C ASP A 743 -16.45 47.20 -9.01
N GLY A 744 -15.54 46.49 -9.71
CA GLY A 744 -14.59 45.54 -9.11
C GLY A 744 -15.22 44.22 -8.73
N LEU A 745 -16.32 43.80 -9.37
CA LEU A 745 -17.02 42.55 -9.09
C LEU A 745 -16.74 41.55 -10.20
N TYR A 746 -16.48 40.30 -9.81
CA TYR A 746 -16.39 39.13 -10.69
C TYR A 746 -17.76 38.49 -10.81
N HIS A 747 -18.15 38.08 -12.02
CA HIS A 747 -19.46 37.51 -12.31
C HIS A 747 -19.35 36.04 -12.70
N LEU A 748 -20.20 35.23 -12.10
CA LEU A 748 -20.34 33.80 -12.41
C LEU A 748 -21.80 33.41 -12.54
N SER A 749 -22.08 32.47 -13.42
CA SER A 749 -23.40 31.84 -13.56
C SER A 749 -23.23 30.34 -13.30
N LEU A 750 -23.90 29.81 -12.28
CA LEU A 750 -23.81 28.42 -11.87
C LEU A 750 -25.19 27.77 -12.00
N SER A 751 -25.33 26.76 -12.84
CA SER A 751 -26.55 25.94 -12.93
C SER A 751 -26.76 25.13 -11.65
N SER A 752 -27.96 24.60 -11.41
CA SER A 752 -28.23 23.74 -10.24
C SER A 752 -27.22 22.59 -10.17
N GLY A 753 -26.61 22.41 -9.00
CA GLY A 753 -25.57 21.41 -8.75
C GLY A 753 -24.20 21.73 -9.37
N GLU A 754 -24.06 22.84 -10.12
CA GLU A 754 -22.78 23.24 -10.70
C GLU A 754 -21.83 23.75 -9.61
N GLY A 755 -20.59 23.31 -9.69
CA GLY A 755 -19.50 23.77 -8.85
C GLY A 755 -18.36 24.34 -9.69
N VAL A 756 -17.61 25.26 -9.10
CA VAL A 756 -16.42 25.88 -9.71
C VAL A 756 -15.30 25.98 -8.68
N PHE A 757 -14.07 25.70 -9.09
CA PHE A 757 -12.87 25.96 -8.31
C PHE A 757 -12.25 27.28 -8.78
N MET A 758 -11.81 28.12 -7.84
CA MET A 758 -11.25 29.44 -8.13
C MET A 758 -9.95 29.66 -7.38
N GLU A 759 -8.94 30.13 -8.09
CA GLU A 759 -7.64 30.54 -7.53
C GLU A 759 -7.56 32.08 -7.51
N VAL A 760 -7.02 32.62 -6.41
CA VAL A 760 -6.86 34.08 -6.19
C VAL A 760 -5.42 34.36 -5.75
N GLU A 761 -4.69 35.17 -6.53
CA GLU A 761 -3.31 35.57 -6.30
C GLU A 761 -3.13 37.07 -6.18
#